data_31381763545859b7d4f9fc2f4de7ee2c
#
_entry.id   31381763545859b7d4f9fc2f4de7ee2c
#
_cell.length_a   1.000
_cell.length_b   1.000
_cell.length_c   1.000
_cell.angle_alpha   90.00
_cell.angle_beta   90.00
_cell.angle_gamma   90.00
#
_symmetry.space_group_name_H-M   'P 1'
#
loop_
_entity.id
_entity.type
_entity.pdbx_description
1 polymer ?
#
loop_
_entity_poly.entity_id
_entity_poly.type
_entity_poly.pdbx_seq_one_letter_code
_entity_poly.pdbx_strand_id
1 'polypeptide(L)'
;MPDFEVVSPYEPSGDQPEAIDTLVQGLENGIDEQVLLGVTGSGKTYTMAKVIERVQRPTLVLAHNKILAPQLCSEFKEFFPNNAVEYFVSYYDYYQPEAYIPHTDTFIEKDASINDEIERLRHSATSSLFERRDVIVVSSVSCIYGLGDPIDYANMVISLRTGQQRDPEELMRKLIDIRYERNDIAFARNMFRVRGDTIDIFPAYSSDHAVRVEFFGDEIDRISDINVVTGAPIRTLSHVAIYPASHYVTTHEKMERAISEIRAECDARVKTFEQQGKLLEAQRIRQRTDYDIEMMQELGYCSGIENYSRIISGRAPGSAPMTLLDYFPKDFLLFVDESHVTLPQVRAMYRGDRARKDSLVEYGFRLPSAYDNRPLKFEEFEQRVHQAIYVSATPGDYEREHAGQIAEQIIRPTGLLDPQIFVRPIEGQIDDLIGEINARIAKNERTLVTTLTKKMAEDLSAYLTNAGIRCRYLHHDIGAIERMEIIRDLRTGAFDVLVGINLLREGLDLPEVSLVAILDADKEGFLRSETSLIQTIGRAARNAEGTVIMYADQETAAMHAAILETNRRRAKQAAYNQAHGIVPKTIVKSVRELLEISSDVEVPKRADGVKMTEAERRAEIARLEAQMKKAAEMLEYEYAAVLRDRLIELRGQ
;
A
#
# COMPACT_ATOMS: atom_id res chain seq x y z
N MET A 1 18.13 -15.33 -16.31
CA MET A 1 17.57 -14.39 -15.33
C MET A 1 18.07 -14.83 -13.99
N PRO A 2 18.35 -13.96 -13.05
CA PRO A 2 18.76 -14.37 -11.72
C PRO A 2 17.63 -15.16 -11.04
N ASP A 3 18.01 -16.14 -10.22
CA ASP A 3 17.07 -16.85 -9.36
C ASP A 3 16.78 -16.01 -8.10
N PHE A 4 15.66 -16.26 -7.42
CA PHE A 4 15.43 -15.69 -6.09
C PHE A 4 16.40 -16.32 -5.09
N GLU A 5 17.14 -15.47 -4.37
CA GLU A 5 18.07 -15.87 -3.34
C GLU A 5 17.86 -15.04 -2.07
N VAL A 6 17.50 -15.70 -0.97
CA VAL A 6 17.30 -15.03 0.32
C VAL A 6 18.64 -14.82 1.00
N VAL A 7 19.00 -13.56 1.18
CA VAL A 7 20.16 -13.14 1.98
C VAL A 7 19.69 -12.81 3.39
N SER A 8 20.02 -13.65 4.36
CA SER A 8 19.58 -13.46 5.74
C SER A 8 20.61 -14.04 6.72
N PRO A 9 20.87 -13.38 7.87
CA PRO A 9 21.67 -13.95 8.94
C PRO A 9 20.89 -15.02 9.74
N TYR A 10 19.61 -15.23 9.44
CA TYR A 10 18.74 -16.16 10.18
C TYR A 10 18.54 -17.45 9.40
N GLU A 11 18.48 -18.56 10.14
CA GLU A 11 18.02 -19.86 9.63
C GLU A 11 16.58 -20.12 10.07
N PRO A 12 15.80 -20.89 9.30
CA PRO A 12 14.45 -21.27 9.70
C PRO A 12 14.44 -22.00 11.04
N SER A 13 13.58 -21.59 11.96
CA SER A 13 13.50 -22.14 13.31
C SER A 13 12.07 -22.31 13.80
N GLY A 14 11.86 -23.07 14.86
CA GLY A 14 10.54 -23.36 15.39
C GLY A 14 9.69 -24.16 14.41
N ASP A 15 8.49 -23.67 14.12
CA ASP A 15 7.55 -24.26 13.16
C ASP A 15 7.88 -23.88 11.70
N GLN A 16 8.83 -22.94 11.47
CA GLN A 16 9.10 -22.40 10.12
C GLN A 16 9.52 -23.49 9.11
N PRO A 17 10.47 -24.41 9.42
CA PRO A 17 10.87 -25.44 8.45
C PRO A 17 9.69 -26.29 7.97
N GLU A 18 8.85 -26.76 8.91
CA GLU A 18 7.68 -27.57 8.59
C GLU A 18 6.62 -26.78 7.80
N ALA A 19 6.39 -25.52 8.18
CA ALA A 19 5.46 -24.64 7.47
C ALA A 19 5.92 -24.37 6.03
N ILE A 20 7.22 -24.09 5.82
CA ILE A 20 7.81 -23.89 4.48
C ILE A 20 7.65 -25.15 3.64
N ASP A 21 8.03 -26.32 4.19
CA ASP A 21 7.93 -27.59 3.47
C ASP A 21 6.48 -27.91 3.10
N THR A 22 5.56 -27.73 4.04
CA THR A 22 4.12 -27.95 3.81
C THR A 22 3.59 -27.06 2.69
N LEU A 23 3.88 -25.77 2.72
CA LEU A 23 3.40 -24.81 1.72
C LEU A 23 4.00 -25.09 0.33
N VAL A 24 5.31 -25.36 0.25
CA VAL A 24 5.98 -25.68 -1.02
C VAL A 24 5.42 -26.96 -1.62
N GLN A 25 5.31 -28.03 -0.84
CA GLN A 25 4.71 -29.29 -1.32
C GLN A 25 3.27 -29.10 -1.78
N GLY A 26 2.48 -28.28 -1.08
CA GLY A 26 1.14 -27.93 -1.50
C GLY A 26 1.10 -27.25 -2.85
N LEU A 27 2.00 -26.28 -3.12
CA LEU A 27 2.13 -25.62 -4.42
C LEU A 27 2.54 -26.59 -5.52
N GLU A 28 3.51 -27.48 -5.25
CA GLU A 28 3.98 -28.50 -6.20
C GLU A 28 2.90 -29.53 -6.51
N ASN A 29 2.06 -29.87 -5.53
CA ASN A 29 0.93 -30.78 -5.69
C ASN A 29 -0.30 -30.13 -6.34
N GLY A 30 -0.23 -28.84 -6.68
CA GLY A 30 -1.30 -28.11 -7.37
C GLY A 30 -2.46 -27.73 -6.45
N ILE A 31 -2.23 -27.53 -5.16
CA ILE A 31 -3.24 -26.97 -4.24
C ILE A 31 -3.42 -25.49 -4.59
N ASP A 32 -4.64 -25.09 -4.91
CA ASP A 32 -4.93 -23.73 -5.38
C ASP A 32 -4.87 -22.72 -4.23
N GLU A 33 -5.38 -23.08 -3.06
CA GLU A 33 -5.47 -22.18 -1.91
C GLU A 33 -4.95 -22.83 -0.64
N GLN A 34 -4.07 -22.14 0.08
CA GLN A 34 -3.46 -22.60 1.31
C GLN A 34 -3.47 -21.51 2.37
N VAL A 35 -3.42 -21.88 3.63
CA VAL A 35 -3.32 -20.93 4.75
C VAL A 35 -2.00 -21.11 5.49
N LEU A 36 -1.28 -20.01 5.70
CA LEU A 36 -0.23 -19.89 6.72
C LEU A 36 -0.86 -19.26 7.97
N LEU A 37 -1.21 -20.10 8.94
CA LEU A 37 -1.68 -19.65 10.25
C LEU A 37 -0.47 -19.28 11.10
N GLY A 38 -0.08 -18.01 11.01
CA GLY A 38 1.12 -17.52 11.67
C GLY A 38 0.83 -16.47 12.73
N VAL A 39 1.19 -16.73 14.00
CA VAL A 39 1.01 -15.75 15.07
C VAL A 39 1.92 -14.53 14.89
N THR A 40 1.57 -13.44 15.54
CA THR A 40 2.39 -12.22 15.55
C THR A 40 3.78 -12.51 16.13
N GLY A 41 4.83 -12.12 15.41
CA GLY A 41 6.23 -12.33 15.85
C GLY A 41 6.80 -13.73 15.57
N SER A 42 6.09 -14.61 14.83
CA SER A 42 6.62 -15.92 14.43
C SER A 42 7.54 -15.87 13.20
N GLY A 43 7.69 -14.69 12.54
CA GLY A 43 8.51 -14.55 11.34
C GLY A 43 7.81 -14.94 10.04
N LYS A 44 6.51 -14.63 9.91
CA LYS A 44 5.72 -14.92 8.69
C LYS A 44 6.37 -14.42 7.40
N THR A 45 6.89 -13.17 7.40
CA THR A 45 7.55 -12.58 6.22
C THR A 45 8.76 -13.40 5.79
N TYR A 46 9.55 -13.88 6.74
CA TYR A 46 10.69 -14.75 6.45
C TYR A 46 10.25 -16.10 5.86
N THR A 47 9.18 -16.68 6.38
CA THR A 47 8.57 -17.91 5.81
C THR A 47 8.10 -17.68 4.38
N MET A 48 7.40 -16.56 4.11
CA MET A 48 7.02 -16.18 2.74
C MET A 48 8.26 -16.06 1.83
N ALA A 49 9.32 -15.39 2.29
CA ALA A 49 10.55 -15.24 1.53
C ALA A 49 11.18 -16.61 1.20
N LYS A 50 11.24 -17.53 2.16
CA LYS A 50 11.77 -18.89 1.93
C LYS A 50 10.90 -19.74 1.00
N VAL A 51 9.59 -19.57 1.01
CA VAL A 51 8.69 -20.20 0.03
C VAL A 51 8.97 -19.63 -1.37
N ILE A 52 9.08 -18.31 -1.54
CA ILE A 52 9.40 -17.65 -2.82
C ILE A 52 10.74 -18.16 -3.37
N GLU A 53 11.77 -18.20 -2.52
CA GLU A 53 13.09 -18.72 -2.88
C GLU A 53 13.02 -20.16 -3.42
N ARG A 54 12.19 -21.01 -2.82
CA ARG A 54 12.09 -22.42 -3.22
C ARG A 54 11.26 -22.64 -4.49
N VAL A 55 10.19 -21.87 -4.69
CA VAL A 55 9.29 -22.07 -5.85
C VAL A 55 9.69 -21.27 -7.08
N GLN A 56 10.58 -20.27 -6.96
CA GLN A 56 11.17 -19.50 -8.07
C GLN A 56 10.12 -18.89 -9.03
N ARG A 57 9.03 -18.32 -8.48
CA ARG A 57 7.93 -17.77 -9.28
C ARG A 57 7.74 -16.29 -9.01
N PRO A 58 7.41 -15.47 -10.04
CA PRO A 58 6.97 -14.09 -9.83
C PRO A 58 5.86 -14.04 -8.77
N THR A 59 5.94 -13.11 -7.85
CA THR A 59 5.08 -13.10 -6.67
C THR A 59 4.40 -11.76 -6.47
N LEU A 60 3.09 -11.80 -6.21
CA LEU A 60 2.32 -10.65 -5.73
C LEU A 60 2.05 -10.83 -4.23
N VAL A 61 2.41 -9.83 -3.43
CA VAL A 61 2.09 -9.77 -2.00
C VAL A 61 1.06 -8.67 -1.79
N LEU A 62 -0.15 -9.06 -1.41
CA LEU A 62 -1.26 -8.14 -1.20
C LEU A 62 -1.40 -7.78 0.28
N ALA A 63 -1.23 -6.51 0.61
CA ALA A 63 -1.42 -5.94 1.94
C ALA A 63 -2.71 -5.10 1.99
N HIS A 64 -3.40 -5.08 3.13
CA HIS A 64 -4.69 -4.41 3.24
C HIS A 64 -4.61 -2.87 3.35
N ASN A 65 -3.46 -2.29 3.69
CA ASN A 65 -3.31 -0.84 3.80
C ASN A 65 -1.95 -0.30 3.36
N LYS A 66 -1.89 1.04 3.19
CA LYS A 66 -0.68 1.77 2.78
C LYS A 66 0.42 1.85 3.86
N ILE A 67 0.13 1.50 5.11
CA ILE A 67 1.11 1.57 6.21
C ILE A 67 1.91 0.27 6.29
N LEU A 68 1.25 -0.88 6.07
CA LEU A 68 1.90 -2.19 6.10
C LEU A 68 2.65 -2.52 4.80
N ALA A 69 2.13 -2.08 3.66
CA ALA A 69 2.76 -2.37 2.38
C ALA A 69 4.21 -1.87 2.27
N PRO A 70 4.57 -0.64 2.72
CA PRO A 70 5.96 -0.19 2.74
C PRO A 70 6.85 -1.03 3.66
N GLN A 71 6.35 -1.37 4.85
CA GLN A 71 7.09 -2.22 5.79
C GLN A 71 7.40 -3.59 5.18
N LEU A 72 6.39 -4.26 4.59
CA LEU A 72 6.58 -5.54 3.91
C LEU A 72 7.56 -5.41 2.73
N CYS A 73 7.44 -4.34 1.94
CA CYS A 73 8.35 -4.09 0.83
C CYS A 73 9.79 -3.91 1.31
N SER A 74 10.02 -3.18 2.40
CA SER A 74 11.34 -3.02 3.01
C SER A 74 11.90 -4.36 3.51
N GLU A 75 11.10 -5.15 4.23
CA GLU A 75 11.51 -6.48 4.71
C GLU A 75 11.88 -7.40 3.54
N PHE A 76 11.10 -7.40 2.44
CA PHE A 76 11.43 -8.19 1.25
C PHE A 76 12.70 -7.67 0.53
N LYS A 77 12.94 -6.36 0.48
CA LYS A 77 14.18 -5.79 -0.07
C LYS A 77 15.41 -6.21 0.73
N GLU A 78 15.28 -6.32 2.05
CA GLU A 78 16.35 -6.84 2.90
C GLU A 78 16.64 -8.33 2.63
N PHE A 79 15.59 -9.15 2.44
CA PHE A 79 15.73 -10.57 2.13
C PHE A 79 16.19 -10.83 0.69
N PHE A 80 15.84 -9.98 -0.26
CA PHE A 80 16.14 -10.14 -1.70
C PHE A 80 16.89 -8.93 -2.28
N PRO A 81 18.10 -8.63 -1.80
CA PRO A 81 18.83 -7.43 -2.21
C PRO A 81 19.25 -7.46 -3.70
N ASN A 82 19.28 -8.64 -4.33
CA ASN A 82 19.72 -8.83 -5.71
C ASN A 82 18.55 -9.05 -6.70
N ASN A 83 17.32 -9.14 -6.19
CA ASN A 83 16.12 -9.38 -6.99
C ASN A 83 15.25 -8.11 -7.09
N ALA A 84 14.28 -8.09 -7.99
CA ALA A 84 13.37 -6.97 -8.12
C ALA A 84 12.26 -7.04 -7.07
N VAL A 85 12.32 -6.18 -6.07
CA VAL A 85 11.25 -5.99 -5.09
C VAL A 85 10.61 -4.63 -5.32
N GLU A 86 9.41 -4.66 -5.84
CA GLU A 86 8.67 -3.52 -6.35
C GLU A 86 7.50 -3.14 -5.45
N TYR A 87 7.07 -1.88 -5.56
CA TYR A 87 6.00 -1.33 -4.74
C TYR A 87 4.87 -0.78 -5.62
N PHE A 88 3.63 -1.21 -5.37
CA PHE A 88 2.48 -0.81 -6.16
C PHE A 88 1.27 -0.48 -5.29
N VAL A 89 1.09 0.81 -4.98
CA VAL A 89 -0.08 1.31 -4.23
C VAL A 89 -0.76 2.44 -4.97
N SER A 90 -1.83 2.99 -4.42
CA SER A 90 -2.47 4.18 -4.98
C SER A 90 -1.50 5.36 -4.97
N TYR A 91 -1.30 5.99 -6.11
CA TYR A 91 -0.38 7.12 -6.31
C TYR A 91 -0.93 8.48 -5.84
N TYR A 92 -2.11 8.48 -5.22
CA TYR A 92 -2.69 9.70 -4.67
C TYR A 92 -2.25 9.91 -3.21
N ASP A 93 -1.64 11.07 -2.91
CA ASP A 93 -1.43 11.53 -1.53
C ASP A 93 -2.76 11.91 -0.90
N TYR A 94 -3.57 12.65 -1.65
CA TYR A 94 -4.94 12.97 -1.33
C TYR A 94 -5.85 12.54 -2.49
N TYR A 95 -6.97 11.91 -2.18
CA TYR A 95 -7.94 11.49 -3.17
C TYR A 95 -9.36 11.71 -2.70
N GLN A 96 -10.05 12.68 -3.30
CA GLN A 96 -11.48 12.85 -3.20
C GLN A 96 -12.11 12.37 -4.51
N PRO A 97 -12.81 11.23 -4.50
CA PRO A 97 -13.47 10.75 -5.70
C PRO A 97 -14.60 11.69 -6.11
N GLU A 98 -14.79 11.82 -7.42
CA GLU A 98 -15.96 12.47 -7.98
C GLU A 98 -17.24 11.82 -7.46
N ALA A 99 -18.18 12.62 -6.96
CA ALA A 99 -19.45 12.12 -6.44
C ALA A 99 -20.58 13.14 -6.65
N TYR A 100 -21.81 12.65 -6.71
CA TYR A 100 -22.99 13.51 -6.71
C TYR A 100 -23.97 13.07 -5.64
N ILE A 101 -24.44 14.03 -4.85
CA ILE A 101 -25.37 13.83 -3.74
C ILE A 101 -26.72 14.43 -4.15
N PRO A 102 -27.69 13.61 -4.64
CA PRO A 102 -28.93 14.13 -5.23
C PRO A 102 -29.80 14.95 -4.28
N HIS A 103 -29.88 14.59 -3.00
CA HIS A 103 -30.76 15.26 -2.05
C HIS A 103 -30.30 16.68 -1.67
N THR A 104 -29.04 17.02 -1.86
CA THR A 104 -28.50 18.37 -1.63
C THR A 104 -28.10 19.06 -2.94
N ASP A 105 -28.29 18.41 -4.09
CA ASP A 105 -27.83 18.87 -5.41
C ASP A 105 -26.36 19.30 -5.38
N THR A 106 -25.53 18.49 -4.68
CA THR A 106 -24.12 18.80 -4.49
C THR A 106 -23.27 17.91 -5.38
N PHE A 107 -22.56 18.51 -6.33
CA PHE A 107 -21.50 17.84 -7.09
C PHE A 107 -20.16 18.06 -6.39
N ILE A 108 -19.50 16.95 -6.10
CA ILE A 108 -18.13 16.92 -5.56
C ILE A 108 -17.23 16.59 -6.75
N GLU A 109 -16.40 17.55 -7.13
CA GLU A 109 -15.42 17.36 -8.18
C GLU A 109 -14.30 16.43 -7.70
N LYS A 110 -13.73 15.66 -8.63
CA LYS A 110 -12.53 14.86 -8.34
C LYS A 110 -11.39 15.80 -7.96
N ASP A 111 -10.89 15.67 -6.74
CA ASP A 111 -9.70 16.37 -6.29
C ASP A 111 -8.64 15.33 -5.88
N ALA A 112 -7.45 15.47 -6.44
CA ALA A 112 -6.39 14.50 -6.20
C ALA A 112 -5.02 15.15 -6.37
N SER A 113 -4.13 14.91 -5.43
CA SER A 113 -2.71 15.19 -5.61
C SER A 113 -1.96 13.90 -5.90
N ILE A 114 -1.19 13.91 -6.98
CA ILE A 114 -0.40 12.77 -7.41
C ILE A 114 0.96 12.83 -6.72
N ASN A 115 1.38 11.70 -6.19
CA ASN A 115 2.73 11.51 -5.69
C ASN A 115 3.61 10.96 -6.81
N ASP A 116 4.50 11.82 -7.32
CA ASP A 116 5.39 11.48 -8.43
C ASP A 116 6.30 10.28 -8.13
N GLU A 117 6.70 10.11 -6.86
CA GLU A 117 7.57 9.00 -6.48
C GLU A 117 6.80 7.67 -6.47
N ILE A 118 5.56 7.66 -5.96
CA ILE A 118 4.70 6.47 -6.03
C ILE A 118 4.35 6.15 -7.49
N GLU A 119 4.11 7.15 -8.33
CA GLU A 119 3.88 6.94 -9.76
C GLU A 119 5.09 6.27 -10.42
N ARG A 120 6.31 6.76 -10.13
CA ARG A 120 7.56 6.15 -10.58
C ARG A 120 7.67 4.68 -10.19
N LEU A 121 7.37 4.35 -8.93
CA LEU A 121 7.42 2.98 -8.43
C LEU A 121 6.38 2.07 -9.10
N ARG A 122 5.21 2.60 -9.45
CA ARG A 122 4.21 1.85 -10.22
C ARG A 122 4.70 1.52 -11.63
N HIS A 123 5.37 2.47 -12.29
CA HIS A 123 6.01 2.24 -13.58
C HIS A 123 7.18 1.26 -13.45
N SER A 124 7.98 1.34 -12.38
CA SER A 124 9.03 0.36 -12.09
C SER A 124 8.45 -1.06 -11.94
N ALA A 125 7.37 -1.22 -11.19
CA ALA A 125 6.73 -2.51 -11.01
C ALA A 125 6.23 -3.12 -12.33
N THR A 126 5.56 -2.33 -13.16
CA THR A 126 5.04 -2.82 -14.45
C THR A 126 6.15 -3.13 -15.45
N SER A 127 7.19 -2.31 -15.55
CA SER A 127 8.33 -2.59 -16.43
C SER A 127 9.12 -3.83 -15.98
N SER A 128 9.36 -3.97 -14.67
CA SER A 128 10.04 -5.15 -14.11
C SER A 128 9.31 -6.44 -14.42
N LEU A 129 7.97 -6.47 -14.39
CA LEU A 129 7.16 -7.64 -14.74
C LEU A 129 7.30 -8.07 -16.20
N PHE A 130 7.62 -7.14 -17.12
CA PHE A 130 7.90 -7.47 -18.52
C PHE A 130 9.36 -7.90 -18.76
N GLU A 131 10.30 -7.39 -17.97
CA GLU A 131 11.73 -7.63 -18.20
C GLU A 131 12.25 -8.86 -17.46
N ARG A 132 11.68 -9.19 -16.28
CA ARG A 132 12.24 -10.14 -15.32
C ARG A 132 11.19 -11.15 -14.87
N ARG A 133 11.69 -12.27 -14.34
CA ARG A 133 10.84 -13.25 -13.66
C ARG A 133 11.06 -13.28 -12.14
N ASP A 134 12.19 -12.79 -11.69
CA ASP A 134 12.56 -12.67 -10.27
C ASP A 134 12.00 -11.38 -9.67
N VAL A 135 10.67 -11.21 -9.77
CA VAL A 135 9.95 -10.00 -9.35
C VAL A 135 8.98 -10.31 -8.22
N ILE A 136 9.10 -9.57 -7.13
CA ILE A 136 8.13 -9.52 -6.04
C ILE A 136 7.47 -8.15 -6.06
N VAL A 137 6.15 -8.08 -6.22
CA VAL A 137 5.42 -6.83 -6.13
C VAL A 137 4.64 -6.81 -4.83
N VAL A 138 4.93 -5.86 -3.95
CA VAL A 138 4.12 -5.61 -2.75
C VAL A 138 3.10 -4.54 -3.07
N SER A 139 1.83 -4.88 -2.94
CA SER A 139 0.72 -4.01 -3.34
C SER A 139 -0.34 -3.87 -2.25
N SER A 140 -1.05 -2.75 -2.29
CA SER A 140 -2.35 -2.63 -1.61
C SER A 140 -3.48 -3.12 -2.52
N VAL A 141 -4.73 -3.01 -2.09
CA VAL A 141 -5.91 -3.32 -2.93
C VAL A 141 -5.97 -2.52 -4.23
N SER A 142 -5.09 -1.55 -4.44
CA SER A 142 -4.98 -0.83 -5.73
C SER A 142 -4.64 -1.75 -6.91
N CYS A 143 -4.10 -2.94 -6.67
CA CYS A 143 -3.83 -3.94 -7.71
C CYS A 143 -5.07 -4.46 -8.43
N ILE A 144 -6.26 -4.37 -7.82
CA ILE A 144 -7.54 -4.80 -8.45
C ILE A 144 -8.24 -3.68 -9.20
N TYR A 145 -7.71 -2.46 -9.20
CA TYR A 145 -8.27 -1.33 -9.95
C TYR A 145 -7.77 -1.31 -11.39
N GLY A 146 -8.59 -0.70 -12.26
CA GLY A 146 -8.27 -0.57 -13.67
C GLY A 146 -6.91 0.06 -13.92
N LEU A 147 -6.13 -0.59 -14.77
CA LEU A 147 -4.85 -0.17 -15.32
C LEU A 147 -4.95 -0.22 -16.85
N GLY A 148 -3.97 0.32 -17.57
CA GLY A 148 -3.93 0.20 -19.03
C GLY A 148 -3.82 -1.25 -19.49
N ASP A 149 -4.14 -1.50 -20.75
CA ASP A 149 -4.02 -2.83 -21.34
C ASP A 149 -2.53 -3.25 -21.41
N PRO A 150 -2.12 -4.37 -20.77
CA PRO A 150 -0.73 -4.82 -20.81
C PRO A 150 -0.23 -5.13 -22.21
N ILE A 151 -1.11 -5.54 -23.14
CA ILE A 151 -0.73 -5.80 -24.53
C ILE A 151 -0.39 -4.48 -25.24
N ASP A 152 -1.21 -3.45 -25.07
CA ASP A 152 -0.93 -2.13 -25.63
C ASP A 152 0.34 -1.53 -25.03
N TYR A 153 0.50 -1.65 -23.72
CA TYR A 153 1.70 -1.18 -23.01
C TYR A 153 2.96 -1.87 -23.54
N ALA A 154 2.96 -3.19 -23.70
CA ALA A 154 4.09 -3.95 -24.23
C ALA A 154 4.38 -3.63 -25.71
N ASN A 155 3.34 -3.47 -26.55
CA ASN A 155 3.50 -3.16 -27.98
C ASN A 155 4.08 -1.76 -28.23
N MET A 156 3.92 -0.85 -27.29
CA MET A 156 4.43 0.52 -27.39
C MET A 156 5.84 0.69 -26.79
N VAL A 157 6.46 -0.37 -26.29
CA VAL A 157 7.86 -0.33 -25.81
C VAL A 157 8.81 -0.05 -26.97
N ILE A 158 9.69 0.94 -26.80
CA ILE A 158 10.73 1.26 -27.78
C ILE A 158 12.00 0.49 -27.43
N SER A 159 12.33 -0.50 -28.26
CA SER A 159 13.58 -1.26 -28.15
C SER A 159 14.68 -0.58 -28.97
N LEU A 160 15.81 -0.26 -28.33
CA LEU A 160 16.98 0.37 -28.96
C LEU A 160 18.22 -0.51 -28.77
N ARG A 161 19.00 -0.67 -29.84
CA ARG A 161 20.25 -1.47 -29.82
C ARG A 161 21.37 -0.71 -30.50
N THR A 162 22.57 -0.82 -29.96
CA THR A 162 23.78 -0.30 -30.60
C THR A 162 23.95 -0.95 -31.99
N GLY A 163 24.29 -0.17 -33.02
CA GLY A 163 24.39 -0.57 -34.41
C GLY A 163 23.04 -0.65 -35.15
N GLN A 164 21.93 -0.32 -34.52
CA GLN A 164 20.62 -0.31 -35.16
C GLN A 164 20.47 0.90 -36.07
N GLN A 165 20.00 0.68 -37.31
CA GLN A 165 19.57 1.75 -38.22
C GLN A 165 18.23 2.30 -37.72
N ARG A 166 18.21 3.59 -37.37
CA ARG A 166 17.05 4.27 -36.82
C ARG A 166 17.12 5.76 -37.05
N ASP A 167 16.16 6.32 -37.75
CA ASP A 167 16.03 7.76 -37.91
C ASP A 167 15.77 8.44 -36.54
N PRO A 168 16.60 9.40 -36.12
CA PRO A 168 16.39 10.17 -34.88
C PRO A 168 15.02 10.84 -34.82
N GLU A 169 14.49 11.34 -35.95
CA GLU A 169 13.15 11.96 -35.97
C GLU A 169 12.04 10.94 -35.74
N GLU A 170 12.18 9.73 -36.27
CA GLU A 170 11.25 8.63 -35.98
C GLU A 170 11.28 8.26 -34.50
N LEU A 171 12.47 8.20 -33.89
CA LEU A 171 12.58 7.95 -32.44
C LEU A 171 11.87 9.03 -31.63
N MET A 172 12.08 10.31 -31.97
CA MET A 172 11.40 11.40 -31.27
C MET A 172 9.87 11.33 -31.38
N ARG A 173 9.34 11.01 -32.57
CA ARG A 173 7.90 10.82 -32.76
C ARG A 173 7.37 9.68 -31.89
N LYS A 174 8.06 8.54 -31.87
CA LYS A 174 7.68 7.40 -31.02
C LYS A 174 7.75 7.73 -29.52
N LEU A 175 8.70 8.53 -29.07
CA LEU A 175 8.76 9.01 -27.67
C LEU A 175 7.51 9.83 -27.33
N ILE A 176 7.07 10.72 -28.23
CA ILE A 176 5.82 11.49 -28.05
C ILE A 176 4.61 10.56 -28.02
N ASP A 177 4.53 9.56 -28.90
CA ASP A 177 3.44 8.59 -28.94
C ASP A 177 3.30 7.83 -27.60
N ILE A 178 4.42 7.53 -26.95
CA ILE A 178 4.48 6.88 -25.63
C ILE A 178 4.45 7.86 -24.45
N ARG A 179 4.05 9.10 -24.69
CA ARG A 179 3.81 10.14 -23.68
C ARG A 179 5.04 10.76 -23.03
N TYR A 180 6.19 10.72 -23.68
CA TYR A 180 7.33 11.57 -23.28
C TYR A 180 7.19 12.96 -23.86
N GLU A 181 7.57 13.96 -23.08
CA GLU A 181 7.59 15.36 -23.51
C GLU A 181 9.02 15.80 -23.86
N ARG A 182 9.15 16.58 -24.94
CA ARG A 182 10.44 17.19 -25.27
C ARG A 182 10.66 18.43 -24.42
N ASN A 183 11.74 18.45 -23.65
CA ASN A 183 12.17 19.62 -22.91
C ASN A 183 13.71 19.70 -22.87
N ASP A 184 14.27 20.58 -23.66
CA ASP A 184 15.72 20.74 -23.79
C ASP A 184 16.34 21.56 -22.62
N ILE A 185 15.51 22.22 -21.80
CA ILE A 185 15.94 23.13 -20.71
C ILE A 185 15.72 22.47 -19.34
N ALA A 186 14.47 22.12 -19.02
CA ALA A 186 14.09 21.49 -17.75
C ALA A 186 13.93 19.98 -17.95
N PHE A 187 15.02 19.24 -17.85
CA PHE A 187 15.04 17.81 -18.08
C PHE A 187 14.62 17.08 -16.80
N ALA A 188 13.42 16.55 -16.82
CA ALA A 188 12.80 15.82 -15.72
C ALA A 188 12.32 14.44 -16.17
N ARG A 189 11.81 13.63 -15.25
CA ARG A 189 11.22 12.34 -15.54
C ARG A 189 10.07 12.46 -16.56
N ASN A 190 9.89 11.47 -17.40
CA ASN A 190 8.95 11.45 -18.53
C ASN A 190 9.28 12.44 -19.65
N MET A 191 10.52 12.94 -19.69
CA MET A 191 10.97 13.87 -20.73
C MET A 191 12.15 13.32 -21.52
N PHE A 192 12.31 13.84 -22.72
CA PHE A 192 13.52 13.67 -23.49
C PHE A 192 14.04 15.04 -23.96
N ARG A 193 15.34 15.13 -24.20
CA ARG A 193 15.99 16.31 -24.74
C ARG A 193 16.92 15.93 -25.89
N VAL A 194 17.15 16.89 -26.78
CA VAL A 194 17.97 16.69 -27.98
C VAL A 194 19.11 17.67 -27.98
N ARG A 195 20.34 17.19 -28.20
CA ARG A 195 21.57 18.02 -28.29
C ARG A 195 22.43 17.47 -29.42
N GLY A 196 22.33 18.11 -30.61
CA GLY A 196 23.00 17.62 -31.82
C GLY A 196 22.51 16.20 -32.17
N ASP A 197 23.45 15.28 -32.32
CA ASP A 197 23.19 13.89 -32.67
C ASP A 197 22.92 13.00 -31.41
N THR A 198 22.54 13.61 -30.31
CA THR A 198 22.32 12.91 -29.03
C THR A 198 20.90 13.15 -28.51
N ILE A 199 20.23 12.08 -28.13
CA ILE A 199 18.94 12.11 -27.47
C ILE A 199 19.10 11.53 -26.05
N ASP A 200 18.84 12.35 -25.03
CA ASP A 200 18.76 11.91 -23.64
C ASP A 200 17.30 11.67 -23.28
N ILE A 201 16.98 10.49 -22.75
CA ILE A 201 15.62 10.07 -22.37
C ILE A 201 15.61 9.79 -20.86
N PHE A 202 14.70 10.44 -20.10
CA PHE A 202 14.56 10.16 -18.67
C PHE A 202 13.34 9.27 -18.45
N PRO A 203 13.55 7.95 -18.24
CA PRO A 203 12.46 6.98 -18.18
C PRO A 203 11.50 7.22 -17.02
N ALA A 204 10.23 6.84 -17.20
CA ALA A 204 9.16 6.95 -16.20
C ALA A 204 9.46 6.22 -14.89
N TYR A 205 10.19 5.11 -14.98
CA TYR A 205 10.53 4.21 -13.86
C TYR A 205 11.87 4.56 -13.16
N SER A 206 12.64 5.49 -13.71
CA SER A 206 13.97 5.82 -13.18
C SER A 206 13.93 6.96 -12.15
N SER A 207 14.81 6.91 -11.14
CA SER A 207 14.94 7.93 -10.10
C SER A 207 15.97 9.01 -10.45
N ASP A 208 17.14 8.61 -10.97
CA ASP A 208 18.33 9.45 -11.12
C ASP A 208 19.18 9.11 -12.35
N HIS A 209 18.72 8.14 -13.15
CA HIS A 209 19.40 7.71 -14.35
C HIS A 209 18.59 8.04 -15.60
N ALA A 210 19.26 8.50 -16.65
CA ALA A 210 18.67 8.68 -17.98
C ALA A 210 19.44 7.85 -19.01
N VAL A 211 18.77 7.54 -20.09
CA VAL A 211 19.35 6.82 -21.23
C VAL A 211 19.81 7.83 -22.26
N ARG A 212 21.09 7.83 -22.58
CA ARG A 212 21.67 8.60 -23.68
C ARG A 212 21.83 7.74 -24.91
N VAL A 213 21.25 8.18 -26.03
CA VAL A 213 21.37 7.56 -27.33
C VAL A 213 22.15 8.51 -28.24
N GLU A 214 23.34 8.10 -28.68
CA GLU A 214 24.21 8.86 -29.57
C GLU A 214 24.11 8.27 -30.98
N PHE A 215 23.90 9.13 -31.97
CA PHE A 215 23.72 8.77 -33.36
C PHE A 215 24.92 9.14 -34.21
N PHE A 216 25.21 8.33 -35.22
CA PHE A 216 26.07 8.67 -36.33
C PHE A 216 25.25 8.54 -37.62
N GLY A 217 24.72 9.68 -38.10
CA GLY A 217 23.69 9.69 -39.14
C GLY A 217 22.41 8.99 -38.62
N ASP A 218 21.95 7.99 -39.31
CA ASP A 218 20.76 7.19 -38.97
C ASP A 218 21.11 5.88 -38.20
N GLU A 219 22.34 5.73 -37.73
CA GLU A 219 22.77 4.59 -36.94
C GLU A 219 22.97 4.96 -35.48
N ILE A 220 22.48 4.12 -34.56
CA ILE A 220 22.75 4.25 -33.12
C ILE A 220 24.19 3.80 -32.87
N ASP A 221 25.09 4.75 -32.68
CA ASP A 221 26.51 4.49 -32.41
C ASP A 221 26.73 3.97 -30.99
N ARG A 222 26.11 4.62 -30.01
CA ARG A 222 26.26 4.25 -28.60
C ARG A 222 25.01 4.51 -27.79
N ILE A 223 24.75 3.60 -26.82
CA ILE A 223 23.73 3.78 -25.79
C ILE A 223 24.44 3.78 -24.43
N SER A 224 24.16 4.75 -23.60
CA SER A 224 24.76 4.88 -22.27
C SER A 224 23.70 5.19 -21.21
N ASP A 225 23.88 4.58 -20.06
CA ASP A 225 23.17 4.99 -18.83
C ASP A 225 23.92 6.16 -18.23
N ILE A 226 23.27 7.29 -17.98
CA ILE A 226 23.87 8.53 -17.50
C ILE A 226 23.23 9.01 -16.21
N ASN A 227 24.00 9.63 -15.34
CA ASN A 227 23.47 10.35 -14.19
C ASN A 227 22.76 11.63 -14.65
N VAL A 228 21.50 11.82 -14.27
CA VAL A 228 20.66 12.94 -14.71
C VAL A 228 21.22 14.31 -14.29
N VAL A 229 21.80 14.38 -13.07
CA VAL A 229 22.30 15.64 -12.50
C VAL A 229 23.63 16.06 -13.12
N THR A 230 24.57 15.12 -13.25
CA THR A 230 25.92 15.40 -13.73
C THR A 230 26.08 15.22 -15.24
N GLY A 231 25.20 14.46 -15.87
CA GLY A 231 25.30 14.04 -17.28
C GLY A 231 26.44 13.05 -17.55
N ALA A 232 27.10 12.57 -16.50
CA ALA A 232 28.22 11.64 -16.61
C ALA A 232 27.73 10.23 -16.96
N PRO A 233 28.39 9.52 -17.90
CA PRO A 233 28.05 8.14 -18.20
C PRO A 233 28.41 7.22 -17.02
N ILE A 234 27.48 6.33 -16.68
CA ILE A 234 27.61 5.33 -15.62
C ILE A 234 28.09 4.00 -16.23
N ARG A 235 27.44 3.60 -17.31
CA ARG A 235 27.75 2.37 -18.04
C ARG A 235 27.28 2.47 -19.49
N THR A 236 27.91 1.69 -20.37
CA THR A 236 27.47 1.51 -21.77
C THR A 236 26.52 0.33 -21.84
N LEU A 237 25.47 0.47 -22.63
CA LEU A 237 24.44 -0.53 -22.87
C LEU A 237 24.49 -1.02 -24.33
N SER A 238 24.33 -2.32 -24.55
CA SER A 238 24.14 -2.88 -25.88
C SER A 238 22.69 -2.82 -26.36
N HIS A 239 21.77 -2.75 -25.38
CA HIS A 239 20.32 -2.73 -25.60
C HIS A 239 19.63 -2.01 -24.43
N VAL A 240 18.53 -1.32 -24.75
CA VAL A 240 17.62 -0.75 -23.75
C VAL A 240 16.18 -0.80 -24.25
N ALA A 241 15.24 -1.01 -23.35
CA ALA A 241 13.81 -0.88 -23.56
C ALA A 241 13.28 0.39 -22.90
N ILE A 242 12.63 1.27 -23.65
CA ILE A 242 11.97 2.46 -23.11
C ILE A 242 10.48 2.17 -23.03
N TYR A 243 9.96 2.14 -21.81
CA TYR A 243 8.54 1.90 -21.52
C TYR A 243 7.75 3.20 -21.57
N PRO A 244 6.42 3.12 -21.88
CA PRO A 244 5.56 4.30 -21.91
C PRO A 244 5.56 5.08 -20.59
N ALA A 245 5.45 6.41 -20.68
CA ALA A 245 5.35 7.30 -19.53
C ALA A 245 3.94 7.32 -18.89
N SER A 246 2.99 6.54 -19.41
CA SER A 246 1.66 6.36 -18.85
C SER A 246 1.21 4.92 -19.06
N HIS A 247 0.43 4.38 -18.11
CA HIS A 247 -0.21 3.07 -18.27
C HIS A 247 -1.38 3.12 -19.27
N TYR A 248 -1.97 4.30 -19.50
CA TYR A 248 -3.08 4.52 -20.43
C TYR A 248 -2.57 5.02 -21.79
N VAL A 249 -1.77 4.19 -22.46
CA VAL A 249 -1.31 4.46 -23.82
C VAL A 249 -2.10 3.62 -24.82
N THR A 250 -2.37 4.21 -25.99
CA THR A 250 -3.07 3.54 -27.08
C THR A 250 -2.63 4.13 -28.42
N THR A 251 -2.82 3.37 -29.49
CA THR A 251 -2.49 3.84 -30.84
C THR A 251 -3.50 4.91 -31.32
N HIS A 252 -3.07 5.77 -32.24
CA HIS A 252 -3.93 6.82 -32.82
C HIS A 252 -5.20 6.23 -33.43
N GLU A 253 -5.09 5.12 -34.17
CA GLU A 253 -6.25 4.45 -34.77
C GLU A 253 -7.27 3.98 -33.72
N LYS A 254 -6.80 3.41 -32.59
CA LYS A 254 -7.67 3.00 -31.49
C LYS A 254 -8.34 4.20 -30.84
N MET A 255 -7.63 5.35 -30.71
CA MET A 255 -8.19 6.57 -30.15
C MET A 255 -9.27 7.16 -31.05
N GLU A 256 -9.06 7.23 -32.38
CA GLU A 256 -10.09 7.70 -33.34
C GLU A 256 -11.35 6.84 -33.29
N ARG A 257 -11.19 5.51 -33.25
CA ARG A 257 -12.32 4.60 -33.05
C ARG A 257 -13.03 4.89 -31.73
N ALA A 258 -12.29 5.01 -30.64
CA ALA A 258 -12.85 5.27 -29.31
C ALA A 258 -13.64 6.59 -29.28
N ILE A 259 -13.13 7.66 -29.88
CA ILE A 259 -13.83 8.94 -29.99
C ILE A 259 -15.15 8.80 -30.71
N SER A 260 -15.18 8.04 -31.81
CA SER A 260 -16.42 7.76 -32.56
C SER A 260 -17.45 7.00 -31.72
N GLU A 261 -17.01 5.98 -30.96
CA GLU A 261 -17.89 5.20 -30.08
C GLU A 261 -18.37 6.02 -28.87
N ILE A 262 -17.51 6.85 -28.26
CA ILE A 262 -17.88 7.75 -27.15
C ILE A 262 -18.96 8.74 -27.62
N ARG A 263 -18.82 9.31 -28.83
CA ARG A 263 -19.81 10.22 -29.41
C ARG A 263 -21.15 9.53 -29.63
N ALA A 264 -21.14 8.32 -30.18
CA ALA A 264 -22.34 7.52 -30.38
C ALA A 264 -23.03 7.16 -29.05
N GLU A 265 -22.28 6.79 -28.01
CA GLU A 265 -22.85 6.54 -26.68
C GLU A 265 -23.45 7.79 -26.06
N CYS A 266 -22.78 8.95 -26.21
CA CYS A 266 -23.28 10.24 -25.77
C CYS A 266 -24.61 10.60 -26.45
N ASP A 267 -24.69 10.48 -27.78
CA ASP A 267 -25.91 10.75 -28.53
C ASP A 267 -27.09 9.88 -28.10
N ALA A 268 -26.83 8.59 -27.88
CA ALA A 268 -27.84 7.66 -27.38
C ALA A 268 -28.28 8.03 -25.94
N ARG A 269 -27.36 8.44 -25.08
CA ARG A 269 -27.69 8.82 -23.69
C ARG A 269 -28.44 10.13 -23.61
N VAL A 270 -28.05 11.14 -24.39
CA VAL A 270 -28.76 12.42 -24.52
C VAL A 270 -30.23 12.20 -24.95
N LYS A 271 -30.42 11.41 -26.02
CA LYS A 271 -31.76 11.05 -26.50
C LYS A 271 -32.60 10.36 -25.41
N THR A 272 -31.99 9.50 -24.62
CA THR A 272 -32.65 8.83 -23.49
C THR A 272 -33.11 9.84 -22.44
N PHE A 273 -32.24 10.78 -22.06
CA PHE A 273 -32.57 11.82 -21.09
C PHE A 273 -33.68 12.76 -21.61
N GLU A 274 -33.64 13.18 -22.87
CA GLU A 274 -34.67 14.00 -23.49
C GLU A 274 -36.04 13.30 -23.48
N GLN A 275 -36.09 12.01 -23.82
CA GLN A 275 -37.30 11.19 -23.74
C GLN A 275 -37.86 11.07 -22.32
N GLN A 276 -37.01 11.14 -21.32
CA GLN A 276 -37.39 11.12 -19.90
C GLN A 276 -37.71 12.52 -19.34
N GLY A 277 -37.58 13.58 -20.15
CA GLY A 277 -37.77 14.97 -19.72
C GLY A 277 -36.63 15.53 -18.86
N LYS A 278 -35.49 14.83 -18.79
CA LYS A 278 -34.30 15.21 -18.04
C LYS A 278 -33.38 16.09 -18.90
N LEU A 279 -33.82 17.32 -19.18
CA LEU A 279 -33.12 18.21 -20.12
C LEU A 279 -31.79 18.74 -19.57
N LEU A 280 -31.71 18.95 -18.26
CA LEU A 280 -30.47 19.40 -17.59
C LEU A 280 -29.37 18.32 -17.66
N GLU A 281 -29.73 17.08 -17.39
CA GLU A 281 -28.84 15.93 -17.49
C GLU A 281 -28.38 15.69 -18.93
N ALA A 282 -29.28 15.88 -19.90
CA ALA A 282 -28.96 15.79 -21.32
C ALA A 282 -27.92 16.85 -21.73
N GLN A 283 -28.10 18.10 -21.32
CA GLN A 283 -27.18 19.19 -21.61
C GLN A 283 -25.84 18.95 -20.92
N ARG A 284 -25.83 18.56 -19.64
CA ARG A 284 -24.64 18.33 -18.83
C ARG A 284 -23.76 17.25 -19.44
N ILE A 285 -24.33 16.10 -19.77
CA ILE A 285 -23.56 15.00 -20.35
C ILE A 285 -22.99 15.36 -21.72
N ARG A 286 -23.75 16.10 -22.55
CA ARG A 286 -23.33 16.58 -23.87
C ARG A 286 -22.09 17.47 -23.72
N GLN A 287 -22.21 18.55 -22.94
CA GLN A 287 -21.12 19.52 -22.75
C GLN A 287 -19.85 18.87 -22.23
N ARG A 288 -19.97 17.98 -21.24
CA ARG A 288 -18.83 17.27 -20.67
C ARG A 288 -18.17 16.36 -21.70
N THR A 289 -18.96 15.58 -22.43
CA THR A 289 -18.40 14.62 -23.39
C THR A 289 -17.77 15.32 -24.59
N ASP A 290 -18.38 16.39 -25.10
CA ASP A 290 -17.82 17.15 -26.22
C ASP A 290 -16.48 17.79 -25.83
N TYR A 291 -16.35 18.35 -24.61
CA TYR A 291 -15.10 18.87 -24.09
C TYR A 291 -14.02 17.78 -23.94
N ASP A 292 -14.39 16.62 -23.36
CA ASP A 292 -13.45 15.50 -23.20
C ASP A 292 -12.97 14.97 -24.56
N ILE A 293 -13.86 14.93 -25.59
CA ILE A 293 -13.50 14.53 -26.95
C ILE A 293 -12.53 15.53 -27.59
N GLU A 294 -12.79 16.84 -27.45
CA GLU A 294 -11.89 17.87 -27.97
C GLU A 294 -10.49 17.75 -27.38
N MET A 295 -10.39 17.57 -26.06
CA MET A 295 -9.10 17.35 -25.38
C MET A 295 -8.41 16.06 -25.88
N MET A 296 -9.16 14.96 -26.09
CA MET A 296 -8.60 13.73 -26.63
C MET A 296 -8.10 13.88 -28.08
N GLN A 297 -8.75 14.70 -28.90
CA GLN A 297 -8.33 14.97 -30.28
C GLN A 297 -7.08 15.83 -30.35
N GLU A 298 -7.01 16.89 -29.54
CA GLU A 298 -5.91 17.87 -29.58
C GLU A 298 -4.66 17.39 -28.81
N LEU A 299 -4.86 16.80 -27.61
CA LEU A 299 -3.77 16.40 -26.71
C LEU A 299 -3.60 14.88 -26.63
N GLY A 300 -4.53 14.11 -27.22
CA GLY A 300 -4.59 12.66 -27.07
C GLY A 300 -4.94 12.18 -25.64
N TYR A 301 -5.40 13.09 -24.77
CA TYR A 301 -5.71 12.82 -23.37
C TYR A 301 -6.79 13.80 -22.87
N CYS A 302 -7.60 13.38 -21.88
CA CYS A 302 -8.49 14.25 -21.14
C CYS A 302 -8.48 13.93 -19.64
N SER A 303 -8.88 14.90 -18.82
CA SER A 303 -9.06 14.66 -17.37
C SER A 303 -10.18 13.66 -17.13
N GLY A 304 -9.85 12.54 -16.45
CA GLY A 304 -10.80 11.45 -16.24
C GLY A 304 -10.92 10.47 -17.42
N ILE A 305 -9.89 10.38 -18.27
CA ILE A 305 -9.81 9.45 -19.42
C ILE A 305 -10.09 8.00 -19.01
N GLU A 306 -9.80 7.65 -17.77
CA GLU A 306 -10.09 6.32 -17.21
C GLU A 306 -11.57 5.95 -17.28
N ASN A 307 -12.49 6.92 -17.28
CA ASN A 307 -13.93 6.67 -17.43
C ASN A 307 -14.31 6.16 -18.84
N TYR A 308 -13.44 6.35 -19.81
CA TYR A 308 -13.58 5.85 -21.17
C TYR A 308 -12.72 4.61 -21.45
N SER A 309 -12.02 4.07 -20.43
CA SER A 309 -11.06 2.97 -20.58
C SER A 309 -11.62 1.73 -21.25
N ARG A 310 -12.91 1.40 -21.04
CA ARG A 310 -13.60 0.29 -21.73
C ARG A 310 -13.63 0.51 -23.24
N ILE A 311 -14.02 1.69 -23.67
CA ILE A 311 -14.16 2.01 -25.10
C ILE A 311 -12.78 2.10 -25.73
N ILE A 312 -11.82 2.76 -25.09
CA ILE A 312 -10.44 2.89 -25.58
C ILE A 312 -9.81 1.52 -25.81
N SER A 313 -9.96 0.60 -24.84
CA SER A 313 -9.45 -0.77 -24.96
C SER A 313 -10.28 -1.68 -25.87
N GLY A 314 -11.45 -1.24 -26.34
CA GLY A 314 -12.34 -2.03 -27.18
C GLY A 314 -13.01 -3.22 -26.49
N ARG A 315 -13.10 -3.19 -25.15
CA ARG A 315 -13.73 -4.24 -24.35
C ARG A 315 -15.26 -4.19 -24.47
N ALA A 316 -15.89 -5.36 -24.34
CA ALA A 316 -17.35 -5.45 -24.31
C ALA A 316 -17.93 -4.76 -23.05
N PRO A 317 -19.15 -4.16 -23.13
CA PRO A 317 -19.83 -3.62 -21.96
C PRO A 317 -19.95 -4.65 -20.82
N GLY A 318 -19.67 -4.22 -19.58
CA GLY A 318 -19.73 -5.05 -18.39
C GLY A 318 -18.51 -5.97 -18.17
N SER A 319 -17.55 -6.02 -19.10
CA SER A 319 -16.34 -6.80 -18.95
C SER A 319 -15.44 -6.29 -17.81
N ALA A 320 -14.64 -7.20 -17.25
CA ALA A 320 -13.65 -6.84 -16.23
C ALA A 320 -12.58 -5.89 -16.80
N PRO A 321 -12.12 -4.90 -16.04
CA PRO A 321 -10.98 -4.08 -16.43
C PRO A 321 -9.69 -4.88 -16.44
N MET A 322 -8.68 -4.43 -17.20
CA MET A 322 -7.31 -4.88 -17.03
C MET A 322 -6.71 -4.25 -15.77
N THR A 323 -5.99 -5.02 -15.00
CA THR A 323 -5.45 -4.65 -13.68
C THR A 323 -3.99 -5.06 -13.57
N LEU A 324 -3.34 -4.79 -12.44
CA LEU A 324 -1.97 -5.25 -12.22
C LEU A 324 -1.83 -6.78 -12.34
N LEU A 325 -2.87 -7.54 -11.97
CA LEU A 325 -2.85 -9.00 -12.08
C LEU A 325 -2.69 -9.47 -13.53
N ASP A 326 -3.18 -8.69 -14.49
CA ASP A 326 -3.07 -9.00 -15.92
C ASP A 326 -1.66 -8.71 -16.50
N TYR A 327 -0.79 -8.01 -15.76
CA TYR A 327 0.63 -7.79 -16.07
C TYR A 327 1.52 -8.94 -15.62
N PHE A 328 1.05 -9.73 -14.65
CA PHE A 328 1.79 -10.90 -14.17
C PHE A 328 1.74 -12.04 -15.20
N PRO A 329 2.80 -12.88 -15.27
CA PRO A 329 2.71 -14.15 -16.00
C PRO A 329 1.71 -15.07 -15.30
N LYS A 330 1.11 -15.99 -16.06
CA LYS A 330 0.01 -16.85 -15.55
C LYS A 330 0.37 -17.72 -14.34
N ASP A 331 1.64 -18.03 -14.16
CA ASP A 331 2.15 -18.88 -13.09
C ASP A 331 2.59 -18.11 -11.84
N PHE A 332 2.20 -16.84 -11.68
CA PHE A 332 2.54 -16.07 -10.50
C PHE A 332 1.93 -16.67 -9.22
N LEU A 333 2.60 -16.44 -8.10
CA LEU A 333 2.14 -16.81 -6.77
C LEU A 333 1.54 -15.58 -6.07
N LEU A 334 0.37 -15.74 -5.45
CA LEU A 334 -0.25 -14.70 -4.63
C LEU A 334 -0.07 -15.01 -3.14
N PHE A 335 0.48 -14.06 -2.40
CA PHE A 335 0.34 -14.00 -0.94
C PHE A 335 -0.65 -12.92 -0.56
N VAL A 336 -1.57 -13.23 0.33
CA VAL A 336 -2.51 -12.26 0.90
C VAL A 336 -2.19 -12.10 2.39
N ASP A 337 -1.52 -11.01 2.72
CA ASP A 337 -1.17 -10.72 4.11
C ASP A 337 -2.37 -10.17 4.88
N GLU A 338 -2.48 -10.56 6.16
CA GLU A 338 -3.63 -10.29 7.02
C GLU A 338 -4.96 -10.57 6.28
N SER A 339 -5.05 -11.76 5.69
CA SER A 339 -6.11 -12.16 4.73
C SER A 339 -7.52 -11.97 5.28
N HIS A 340 -7.72 -12.19 6.59
CA HIS A 340 -8.99 -11.98 7.28
C HIS A 340 -9.54 -10.53 7.19
N VAL A 341 -8.70 -9.55 6.84
CA VAL A 341 -9.08 -8.16 6.55
C VAL A 341 -9.01 -7.86 5.07
N THR A 342 -7.96 -8.35 4.41
CA THR A 342 -7.66 -8.05 3.00
C THR A 342 -8.74 -8.60 2.06
N LEU A 343 -9.17 -9.84 2.23
CA LEU A 343 -10.20 -10.45 1.36
C LEU A 343 -11.58 -9.77 1.49
N PRO A 344 -12.10 -9.49 2.71
CA PRO A 344 -13.31 -8.68 2.86
C PRO A 344 -13.20 -7.29 2.22
N GLN A 345 -12.02 -6.66 2.26
CA GLN A 345 -11.78 -5.38 1.60
C GLN A 345 -11.88 -5.50 0.07
N VAL A 346 -11.23 -6.51 -0.52
CA VAL A 346 -11.34 -6.79 -1.97
C VAL A 346 -12.81 -6.95 -2.39
N ARG A 347 -13.61 -7.70 -1.60
CA ARG A 347 -15.06 -7.89 -1.86
C ARG A 347 -15.86 -6.59 -1.79
N ALA A 348 -15.53 -5.70 -0.88
CA ALA A 348 -16.30 -4.47 -0.64
C ALA A 348 -16.07 -3.40 -1.72
N MET A 349 -14.88 -3.37 -2.35
CA MET A 349 -14.46 -2.29 -3.26
C MET A 349 -15.42 -2.09 -4.44
N TYR A 350 -15.84 -3.16 -5.10
CA TYR A 350 -16.75 -3.08 -6.25
C TYR A 350 -18.08 -2.41 -5.91
N ARG A 351 -18.69 -2.79 -4.78
CA ARG A 351 -20.01 -2.27 -4.39
C ARG A 351 -19.97 -0.78 -4.06
N GLY A 352 -18.91 -0.34 -3.37
CA GLY A 352 -18.70 1.08 -3.04
C GLY A 352 -18.53 1.95 -4.29
N ASP A 353 -17.70 1.51 -5.25
CA ASP A 353 -17.49 2.21 -6.51
C ASP A 353 -18.77 2.27 -7.35
N ARG A 354 -19.53 1.17 -7.44
CA ARG A 354 -20.79 1.09 -8.17
C ARG A 354 -21.82 2.07 -7.64
N ALA A 355 -22.06 2.09 -6.32
CA ALA A 355 -23.05 2.98 -5.72
C ALA A 355 -22.76 4.46 -5.99
N ARG A 356 -21.47 4.86 -5.95
CA ARG A 356 -21.04 6.21 -6.30
C ARG A 356 -21.33 6.55 -7.76
N LYS A 357 -21.03 5.64 -8.68
CA LYS A 357 -21.21 5.84 -10.12
C LYS A 357 -22.67 5.82 -10.55
N ASP A 358 -23.54 5.12 -9.85
CA ASP A 358 -24.98 5.13 -10.12
C ASP A 358 -25.50 6.58 -10.14
N SER A 359 -25.18 7.40 -9.12
CA SER A 359 -25.58 8.81 -9.09
C SER A 359 -24.93 9.62 -10.23
N LEU A 360 -23.65 9.43 -10.53
CA LEU A 360 -22.97 10.17 -11.59
C LEU A 360 -23.55 9.90 -12.98
N VAL A 361 -23.91 8.66 -13.28
CA VAL A 361 -24.49 8.27 -14.58
C VAL A 361 -25.96 8.64 -14.65
N GLU A 362 -26.73 8.46 -13.58
CA GLU A 362 -28.16 8.75 -13.55
C GLU A 362 -28.45 10.26 -13.71
N TYR A 363 -27.58 11.11 -13.19
CA TYR A 363 -27.74 12.58 -13.24
C TYR A 363 -26.87 13.27 -14.31
N GLY A 364 -26.35 12.51 -15.28
CA GLY A 364 -25.70 13.05 -16.48
C GLY A 364 -24.30 13.63 -16.28
N PHE A 365 -23.57 13.24 -15.24
CA PHE A 365 -22.17 13.63 -15.04
C PHE A 365 -21.20 12.71 -15.79
N ARG A 366 -21.57 11.43 -15.98
CA ARG A 366 -20.75 10.45 -16.70
C ARG A 366 -21.59 9.58 -17.62
N LEU A 367 -20.96 9.08 -18.71
CA LEU A 367 -21.55 8.11 -19.61
C LEU A 367 -21.67 6.73 -18.94
N PRO A 368 -22.57 5.85 -19.42
CA PRO A 368 -22.68 4.48 -18.90
C PRO A 368 -21.38 3.66 -18.96
N SER A 369 -20.51 3.93 -19.94
CA SER A 369 -19.18 3.29 -20.04
C SER A 369 -18.31 3.51 -18.81
N ALA A 370 -18.53 4.57 -18.03
CA ALA A 370 -17.82 4.83 -16.77
C ALA A 370 -18.04 3.74 -15.72
N TYR A 371 -19.13 2.97 -15.81
CA TYR A 371 -19.35 1.81 -14.93
C TYR A 371 -18.28 0.74 -15.05
N ASP A 372 -17.63 0.63 -16.21
CA ASP A 372 -16.63 -0.40 -16.50
C ASP A 372 -15.18 0.02 -16.15
N ASN A 373 -15.01 1.27 -15.72
CA ASN A 373 -13.82 1.72 -15.00
C ASN A 373 -14.02 1.46 -13.49
N ARG A 374 -13.76 0.28 -13.05
CA ARG A 374 -14.11 -0.22 -11.71
C ARG A 374 -13.06 -1.16 -11.16
N PRO A 375 -13.01 -1.42 -9.85
CA PRO A 375 -12.25 -2.55 -9.34
C PRO A 375 -12.85 -3.88 -9.83
N LEU A 376 -12.05 -4.93 -9.78
CA LEU A 376 -12.53 -6.29 -10.02
C LEU A 376 -13.64 -6.65 -9.04
N LYS A 377 -14.61 -7.43 -9.52
CA LYS A 377 -15.48 -8.20 -8.63
C LYS A 377 -14.64 -9.31 -7.98
N PHE A 378 -15.09 -9.83 -6.85
CA PHE A 378 -14.35 -10.86 -6.14
C PHE A 378 -14.14 -12.11 -7.00
N GLU A 379 -15.19 -12.55 -7.69
CA GLU A 379 -15.13 -13.70 -8.61
C GLU A 379 -14.18 -13.47 -9.80
N GLU A 380 -14.05 -12.22 -10.25
CA GLU A 380 -13.09 -11.85 -11.31
C GLU A 380 -11.65 -11.83 -10.79
N PHE A 381 -11.46 -11.50 -9.52
CA PHE A 381 -10.17 -11.60 -8.83
C PHE A 381 -9.77 -13.07 -8.67
N GLU A 382 -10.66 -13.93 -8.17
CA GLU A 382 -10.42 -15.37 -8.02
C GLU A 382 -10.03 -16.02 -9.35
N GLN A 383 -10.68 -15.68 -10.46
CA GLN A 383 -10.38 -16.22 -11.79
C GLN A 383 -8.98 -15.88 -12.32
N ARG A 384 -8.35 -14.83 -11.81
CA ARG A 384 -6.99 -14.41 -12.22
C ARG A 384 -5.90 -15.02 -11.36
N VAL A 385 -6.26 -15.55 -10.21
CA VAL A 385 -5.33 -16.17 -9.25
C VAL A 385 -5.39 -17.67 -9.41
N HIS A 386 -4.26 -18.30 -9.69
CA HIS A 386 -4.19 -19.75 -9.82
C HIS A 386 -3.80 -20.43 -8.51
N GLN A 387 -2.84 -19.85 -7.78
CA GLN A 387 -2.43 -20.35 -6.48
C GLN A 387 -2.24 -19.19 -5.50
N ALA A 388 -2.80 -19.32 -4.32
CA ALA A 388 -2.73 -18.33 -3.27
C ALA A 388 -2.34 -18.93 -1.92
N ILE A 389 -1.57 -18.17 -1.15
CA ILE A 389 -1.29 -18.44 0.26
C ILE A 389 -1.85 -17.30 1.09
N TYR A 390 -2.83 -17.60 1.91
CA TYR A 390 -3.47 -16.68 2.84
C TYR A 390 -2.69 -16.64 4.14
N VAL A 391 -2.15 -15.49 4.50
CA VAL A 391 -1.31 -15.32 5.69
C VAL A 391 -2.10 -14.59 6.76
N SER A 392 -2.35 -15.23 7.89
CA SER A 392 -3.11 -14.63 8.99
C SER A 392 -2.84 -15.33 10.33
N ALA A 393 -2.91 -14.57 11.43
CA ALA A 393 -2.97 -15.14 12.77
C ALA A 393 -4.39 -15.63 13.15
N THR A 394 -5.40 -15.14 12.42
CA THR A 394 -6.82 -15.39 12.63
C THR A 394 -7.54 -15.52 11.29
N PRO A 395 -7.31 -16.61 10.52
CA PRO A 395 -7.98 -16.82 9.23
C PRO A 395 -9.50 -16.73 9.39
N GLY A 396 -10.18 -16.07 8.43
CA GLY A 396 -11.63 -15.97 8.38
C GLY A 396 -12.31 -17.24 7.85
N ASP A 397 -13.62 -17.18 7.73
CA ASP A 397 -14.41 -18.33 7.26
C ASP A 397 -14.06 -18.70 5.82
N TYR A 398 -13.89 -17.70 4.95
CA TYR A 398 -13.53 -17.93 3.55
C TYR A 398 -12.23 -18.74 3.41
N GLU A 399 -11.17 -18.32 4.11
CA GLU A 399 -9.88 -18.99 4.06
C GLU A 399 -9.96 -20.42 4.61
N ARG A 400 -10.73 -20.63 5.67
CA ARG A 400 -10.91 -21.96 6.27
C ARG A 400 -11.73 -22.92 5.39
N GLU A 401 -12.72 -22.39 4.67
CA GLU A 401 -13.59 -23.18 3.78
C GLU A 401 -12.91 -23.57 2.47
N HIS A 402 -12.00 -22.70 1.95
CA HIS A 402 -11.38 -22.87 0.64
C HIS A 402 -9.97 -23.45 0.70
N ALA A 403 -9.27 -23.32 1.83
CA ALA A 403 -7.92 -23.84 1.96
C ALA A 403 -7.85 -25.36 1.83
N GLY A 404 -7.08 -25.84 0.85
CA GLY A 404 -6.77 -27.26 0.72
C GLY A 404 -5.86 -27.78 1.83
N GLN A 405 -5.09 -26.88 2.48
CA GLN A 405 -4.30 -27.20 3.68
C GLN A 405 -3.98 -25.95 4.50
N ILE A 406 -3.67 -26.17 5.78
CA ILE A 406 -3.28 -25.13 6.74
C ILE A 406 -1.92 -25.49 7.32
N ALA A 407 -0.93 -24.60 7.15
CA ALA A 407 0.38 -24.69 7.80
C ALA A 407 0.38 -23.81 9.06
N GLU A 408 0.59 -24.40 10.23
CA GLU A 408 0.66 -23.65 11.49
C GLU A 408 2.08 -23.16 11.78
N GLN A 409 2.21 -21.88 12.17
CA GLN A 409 3.45 -21.26 12.60
C GLN A 409 3.22 -20.49 13.91
N ILE A 410 3.23 -21.19 15.02
CA ILE A 410 2.92 -20.65 16.35
C ILE A 410 4.19 -20.31 17.12
N ILE A 411 5.25 -21.07 16.93
CA ILE A 411 6.50 -20.89 17.68
C ILE A 411 7.20 -19.59 17.25
N ARG A 412 7.45 -18.72 18.23
CA ARG A 412 8.28 -17.53 18.05
C ARG A 412 9.74 -17.89 18.31
N PRO A 413 10.66 -17.56 17.39
CA PRO A 413 12.10 -17.80 17.59
C PRO A 413 12.66 -17.14 18.86
N THR A 414 12.05 -16.03 19.29
CA THR A 414 12.43 -15.27 20.50
C THR A 414 12.03 -15.96 21.82
N GLY A 415 11.23 -17.02 21.74
CA GLY A 415 10.68 -17.71 22.90
C GLY A 415 9.54 -16.98 23.63
N LEU A 416 9.10 -15.82 23.14
CA LEU A 416 8.03 -15.05 23.78
C LEU A 416 6.71 -15.79 23.78
N LEU A 417 6.11 -15.87 24.96
CA LEU A 417 4.80 -16.51 25.17
C LEU A 417 3.67 -15.55 24.78
N ASP A 418 2.53 -16.12 24.38
CA ASP A 418 1.29 -15.33 24.36
C ASP A 418 0.96 -14.83 25.77
N PRO A 419 0.31 -13.63 25.90
CA PRO A 419 0.08 -13.01 27.20
C PRO A 419 -0.84 -13.86 28.09
N GLN A 420 -0.72 -13.69 29.37
CA GLN A 420 -1.66 -14.26 30.34
C GLN A 420 -2.94 -13.43 30.35
N ILE A 421 -4.10 -14.11 30.30
CA ILE A 421 -5.42 -13.45 30.28
C ILE A 421 -6.09 -13.60 31.63
N PHE A 422 -6.61 -12.49 32.14
CA PHE A 422 -7.46 -12.45 33.34
C PHE A 422 -8.83 -11.87 32.99
N VAL A 423 -9.89 -12.50 33.44
CA VAL A 423 -11.26 -11.95 33.37
C VAL A 423 -11.60 -11.40 34.74
N ARG A 424 -12.01 -10.14 34.80
CA ARG A 424 -12.36 -9.42 36.03
C ARG A 424 -13.74 -8.77 35.90
N PRO A 425 -14.50 -8.56 37.00
CA PRO A 425 -15.84 -7.96 36.95
C PRO A 425 -15.80 -6.50 36.45
N ILE A 426 -16.92 -6.05 35.88
CA ILE A 426 -17.09 -4.67 35.42
C ILE A 426 -17.21 -3.71 36.60
N GLU A 427 -17.83 -4.14 37.72
CA GLU A 427 -17.91 -3.34 38.92
C GLU A 427 -16.52 -3.03 39.49
N GLY A 428 -16.20 -1.76 39.66
CA GLY A 428 -14.88 -1.30 40.11
C GLY A 428 -13.77 -1.36 39.06
N GLN A 429 -14.08 -1.63 37.78
CA GLN A 429 -13.09 -1.81 36.71
C GLN A 429 -12.13 -0.63 36.54
N ILE A 430 -12.58 0.61 36.76
CA ILE A 430 -11.75 1.80 36.58
C ILE A 430 -10.71 1.92 37.71
N ASP A 431 -11.09 1.68 38.95
CA ASP A 431 -10.16 1.73 40.09
C ASP A 431 -9.12 0.58 39.98
N ASP A 432 -9.56 -0.60 39.60
CA ASP A 432 -8.69 -1.75 39.36
C ASP A 432 -7.72 -1.45 38.21
N LEU A 433 -8.21 -0.90 37.08
CA LEU A 433 -7.39 -0.50 35.94
C LEU A 433 -6.33 0.54 36.32
N ILE A 434 -6.68 1.55 37.14
CA ILE A 434 -5.73 2.55 37.62
C ILE A 434 -4.62 1.90 38.46
N GLY A 435 -4.98 0.95 39.33
CA GLY A 435 -4.02 0.17 40.10
C GLY A 435 -3.01 -0.56 39.21
N GLU A 436 -3.50 -1.26 38.17
CA GLU A 436 -2.68 -1.99 37.21
C GLU A 436 -1.81 -1.05 36.35
N ILE A 437 -2.36 0.09 35.90
CA ILE A 437 -1.60 1.11 35.16
C ILE A 437 -0.43 1.62 36.00
N ASN A 438 -0.68 1.99 37.28
CA ASN A 438 0.37 2.50 38.16
C ASN A 438 1.47 1.46 38.42
N ALA A 439 1.11 0.18 38.51
CA ALA A 439 2.07 -0.91 38.62
C ALA A 439 2.98 -1.02 37.37
N ARG A 440 2.43 -0.76 36.16
CA ARG A 440 3.21 -0.75 34.90
C ARG A 440 4.05 0.51 34.77
N ILE A 441 3.53 1.67 35.13
CA ILE A 441 4.29 2.94 35.15
C ILE A 441 5.53 2.80 36.04
N ALA A 442 5.39 2.18 37.23
CA ALA A 442 6.51 1.94 38.13
C ALA A 442 7.63 1.08 37.50
N LYS A 443 7.32 0.24 36.54
CA LYS A 443 8.26 -0.57 35.75
C LYS A 443 8.72 0.10 34.45
N ASN A 444 8.29 1.32 34.17
CA ASN A 444 8.50 2.03 32.91
C ASN A 444 7.92 1.30 31.67
N GLU A 445 6.80 0.61 31.86
CA GLU A 445 6.06 -0.11 30.83
C GLU A 445 4.84 0.68 30.38
N ARG A 446 4.23 0.30 29.24
CA ARG A 446 3.10 0.99 28.62
C ARG A 446 1.84 0.16 28.68
N THR A 447 0.70 0.84 28.67
CA THR A 447 -0.63 0.22 28.73
C THR A 447 -1.48 0.64 27.53
N LEU A 448 -2.17 -0.33 26.92
CA LEU A 448 -3.23 -0.08 25.96
C LEU A 448 -4.59 -0.36 26.59
N VAL A 449 -5.56 0.53 26.38
CA VAL A 449 -6.93 0.36 26.87
C VAL A 449 -7.90 0.45 25.70
N THR A 450 -8.72 -0.59 25.49
CA THR A 450 -9.72 -0.60 24.42
C THR A 450 -11.12 -0.36 24.97
N THR A 451 -11.85 0.58 24.33
CA THR A 451 -13.24 0.93 24.64
C THR A 451 -14.15 0.60 23.46
N LEU A 452 -15.47 0.72 23.63
CA LEU A 452 -16.45 0.45 22.56
C LEU A 452 -16.81 1.69 21.74
N THR A 453 -16.72 2.89 22.31
CA THR A 453 -17.14 4.13 21.65
C THR A 453 -16.11 5.24 21.79
N LYS A 454 -16.14 6.21 20.87
CA LYS A 454 -15.30 7.41 20.90
C LYS A 454 -15.50 8.19 22.21
N LYS A 455 -16.75 8.37 22.62
CA LYS A 455 -17.09 9.09 23.86
C LYS A 455 -16.50 8.40 25.08
N MET A 456 -16.59 7.07 25.18
CA MET A 456 -15.96 6.34 26.29
C MET A 456 -14.43 6.52 26.30
N ALA A 457 -13.78 6.52 25.13
CA ALA A 457 -12.34 6.74 25.06
C ALA A 457 -11.95 8.16 25.52
N GLU A 458 -12.70 9.16 25.09
CA GLU A 458 -12.52 10.57 25.50
C GLU A 458 -12.74 10.75 27.00
N ASP A 459 -13.87 10.27 27.52
CA ASP A 459 -14.22 10.39 28.94
C ASP A 459 -13.19 9.67 29.84
N LEU A 460 -12.77 8.46 29.45
CA LEU A 460 -11.76 7.69 30.19
C LEU A 460 -10.38 8.39 30.14
N SER A 461 -9.98 8.90 28.99
CA SER A 461 -8.71 9.62 28.86
C SER A 461 -8.67 10.87 29.71
N ALA A 462 -9.78 11.64 29.75
CA ALA A 462 -9.92 12.79 30.61
C ALA A 462 -9.87 12.40 32.10
N TYR A 463 -10.54 11.32 32.47
CA TYR A 463 -10.54 10.82 33.84
C TYR A 463 -9.15 10.38 34.31
N LEU A 464 -8.43 9.58 33.50
CA LEU A 464 -7.06 9.16 33.81
C LEU A 464 -6.10 10.33 33.91
N THR A 465 -6.23 11.32 33.03
CA THR A 465 -5.42 12.56 33.09
C THR A 465 -5.67 13.32 34.36
N ASN A 466 -6.93 13.46 34.81
CA ASN A 466 -7.29 14.08 36.07
C ASN A 466 -6.77 13.30 37.30
N ALA A 467 -6.61 11.99 37.16
CA ALA A 467 -5.98 11.13 38.17
C ALA A 467 -4.43 11.21 38.16
N GLY A 468 -3.84 12.09 37.33
CA GLY A 468 -2.40 12.28 37.23
C GLY A 468 -1.65 11.29 36.34
N ILE A 469 -2.35 10.48 35.53
CA ILE A 469 -1.77 9.52 34.58
C ILE A 469 -1.58 10.20 33.23
N ARG A 470 -0.38 10.11 32.66
CA ARG A 470 -0.09 10.62 31.31
C ARG A 470 -0.77 9.72 30.29
N CYS A 471 -1.85 10.20 29.68
CA CYS A 471 -2.71 9.45 28.80
C CYS A 471 -3.01 10.22 27.51
N ARG A 472 -3.08 9.51 26.39
CA ARG A 472 -3.64 10.00 25.13
C ARG A 472 -4.72 9.04 24.63
N TYR A 473 -5.62 9.53 23.77
CA TYR A 473 -6.59 8.68 23.09
C TYR A 473 -6.40 8.71 21.57
N LEU A 474 -6.80 7.62 20.92
CA LEU A 474 -6.71 7.43 19.47
C LEU A 474 -8.08 7.06 18.90
N HIS A 475 -8.49 7.75 17.82
CA HIS A 475 -9.73 7.45 17.08
C HIS A 475 -9.52 7.55 15.56
N HIS A 476 -10.57 7.23 14.78
CA HIS A 476 -10.48 7.13 13.32
C HIS A 476 -10.29 8.47 12.58
N ASP A 477 -10.64 9.61 13.22
CA ASP A 477 -10.49 10.93 12.61
C ASP A 477 -9.06 11.48 12.70
N ILE A 478 -8.17 10.81 13.45
CA ILE A 478 -6.77 11.21 13.60
C ILE A 478 -6.03 10.85 12.31
N GLY A 479 -5.36 11.84 11.71
CA GLY A 479 -4.57 11.69 10.51
C GLY A 479 -3.41 10.70 10.67
N ALA A 480 -2.92 10.14 9.57
CA ALA A 480 -1.86 9.13 9.60
C ALA A 480 -0.58 9.62 10.29
N ILE A 481 -0.18 10.87 10.04
CA ILE A 481 1.03 11.48 10.62
C ILE A 481 0.88 11.64 12.14
N GLU A 482 -0.21 12.25 12.59
CA GLU A 482 -0.49 12.43 14.01
C GLU A 482 -0.58 11.08 14.74
N ARG A 483 -1.12 10.06 14.08
CA ARG A 483 -1.15 8.70 14.60
C ARG A 483 0.26 8.12 14.79
N MET A 484 1.16 8.34 13.85
CA MET A 484 2.57 7.90 13.96
C MET A 484 3.28 8.64 15.10
N GLU A 485 3.03 9.93 15.27
CA GLU A 485 3.56 10.73 16.39
C GLU A 485 3.06 10.20 17.75
N ILE A 486 1.77 9.91 17.87
CA ILE A 486 1.19 9.35 19.10
C ILE A 486 1.85 8.01 19.45
N ILE A 487 2.08 7.17 18.46
CA ILE A 487 2.71 5.86 18.66
C ILE A 487 4.19 6.01 19.06
N ARG A 488 4.92 6.89 18.40
CA ARG A 488 6.29 7.24 18.77
C ARG A 488 6.36 7.75 20.20
N ASP A 489 5.49 8.69 20.57
CA ASP A 489 5.43 9.29 21.89
C ASP A 489 5.11 8.27 22.99
N LEU A 490 4.25 7.27 22.70
CA LEU A 490 4.01 6.13 23.58
C LEU A 490 5.29 5.32 23.79
N ARG A 491 6.00 4.98 22.70
CA ARG A 491 7.24 4.18 22.75
C ARG A 491 8.36 4.91 23.49
N THR A 492 8.52 6.21 23.26
CA THR A 492 9.55 7.04 23.92
C THR A 492 9.21 7.34 25.37
N GLY A 493 7.96 7.11 25.80
CA GLY A 493 7.51 7.37 27.17
C GLY A 493 7.10 8.80 27.45
N ALA A 494 6.78 9.57 26.42
CA ALA A 494 6.17 10.88 26.58
C ALA A 494 4.82 10.78 27.33
N PHE A 495 4.12 9.66 27.17
CA PHE A 495 2.96 9.26 27.96
C PHE A 495 2.93 7.75 28.19
N ASP A 496 2.07 7.26 29.10
CA ASP A 496 2.12 5.89 29.61
C ASP A 496 0.93 5.04 29.15
N VAL A 497 -0.20 5.65 28.83
CA VAL A 497 -1.45 4.98 28.51
C VAL A 497 -2.02 5.49 27.20
N LEU A 498 -2.32 4.56 26.30
CA LEU A 498 -3.06 4.86 25.07
C LEU A 498 -4.45 4.24 25.15
N VAL A 499 -5.48 5.08 25.06
CA VAL A 499 -6.88 4.67 25.05
C VAL A 499 -7.45 4.75 23.63
N GLY A 500 -8.30 3.84 23.23
CA GLY A 500 -9.02 3.96 21.97
C GLY A 500 -10.00 2.84 21.68
N ILE A 501 -10.75 2.98 20.58
CA ILE A 501 -11.81 2.03 20.22
C ILE A 501 -11.21 0.79 19.57
N ASN A 502 -10.35 0.98 18.62
CA ASN A 502 -9.80 -0.07 17.76
C ASN A 502 -8.33 0.22 17.55
N LEU A 503 -7.64 0.25 18.69
CA LEU A 503 -6.36 0.92 18.82
C LEU A 503 -5.34 0.47 17.77
N LEU A 504 -5.39 -0.79 17.37
CA LEU A 504 -4.29 -1.31 16.59
C LEU A 504 -4.74 -2.57 15.86
N ARG A 505 -5.62 -2.41 14.87
CA ARG A 505 -6.02 -3.59 14.11
C ARG A 505 -4.83 -4.29 13.48
N GLU A 506 -3.77 -3.55 13.07
CA GLU A 506 -2.73 -4.14 12.22
C GLU A 506 -1.39 -3.41 12.33
N GLY A 507 -0.30 -4.17 12.30
CA GLY A 507 1.04 -3.71 11.93
C GLY A 507 1.88 -2.97 12.97
N LEU A 508 1.38 -2.69 14.18
CA LEU A 508 2.17 -1.98 15.16
C LEU A 508 2.91 -2.93 16.11
N ASP A 509 4.22 -2.73 16.15
CA ASP A 509 5.16 -3.45 16.99
C ASP A 509 5.49 -2.59 18.22
N LEU A 510 4.88 -2.91 19.36
CA LEU A 510 5.02 -2.15 20.61
C LEU A 510 5.55 -3.06 21.73
N PRO A 511 6.85 -3.38 21.74
CA PRO A 511 7.44 -4.25 22.77
C PRO A 511 7.39 -3.63 24.19
N GLU A 512 7.19 -2.33 24.29
CA GLU A 512 7.06 -1.60 25.56
C GLU A 512 5.71 -1.83 26.24
N VAL A 513 4.70 -2.34 25.50
CA VAL A 513 3.36 -2.62 26.02
C VAL A 513 3.34 -3.93 26.77
N SER A 514 3.16 -3.89 28.08
CA SER A 514 3.03 -5.06 28.94
C SER A 514 1.60 -5.33 29.42
N LEU A 515 0.70 -4.34 29.31
CA LEU A 515 -0.71 -4.50 29.68
C LEU A 515 -1.63 -4.08 28.54
N VAL A 516 -2.59 -4.94 28.23
CA VAL A 516 -3.75 -4.62 27.40
C VAL A 516 -5.02 -4.81 28.23
N ALA A 517 -5.79 -3.73 28.42
CA ALA A 517 -7.06 -3.76 29.11
C ALA A 517 -8.22 -3.64 28.10
N ILE A 518 -9.16 -4.56 28.17
CA ILE A 518 -10.34 -4.61 27.32
C ILE A 518 -11.56 -4.33 28.18
N LEU A 519 -12.12 -3.11 28.09
CA LEU A 519 -13.32 -2.74 28.83
C LEU A 519 -14.57 -3.30 28.12
N ASP A 520 -15.59 -3.65 28.89
CA ASP A 520 -16.84 -4.20 28.39
C ASP A 520 -16.59 -5.34 27.37
N ALA A 521 -15.78 -6.32 27.76
CA ALA A 521 -15.38 -7.41 26.88
C ALA A 521 -16.55 -8.36 26.56
N ASP A 522 -17.59 -8.38 27.39
CA ASP A 522 -18.82 -9.17 27.23
C ASP A 522 -19.88 -8.52 26.32
N LYS A 523 -19.66 -7.30 25.81
CA LYS A 523 -20.59 -6.66 24.90
C LYS A 523 -20.37 -7.21 23.49
N GLU A 524 -21.23 -8.14 23.08
CA GLU A 524 -21.16 -8.76 21.76
C GLU A 524 -21.22 -7.74 20.63
N GLY A 525 -20.40 -7.96 19.61
CA GLY A 525 -20.31 -7.13 18.42
C GLY A 525 -18.97 -7.26 17.70
N PHE A 526 -18.83 -6.56 16.58
CA PHE A 526 -17.65 -6.63 15.73
C PHE A 526 -16.31 -6.36 16.47
N LEU A 527 -16.31 -5.41 17.43
CA LEU A 527 -15.12 -5.06 18.22
C LEU A 527 -14.77 -6.08 19.32
N ARG A 528 -15.64 -7.03 19.58
CA ARG A 528 -15.49 -8.10 20.59
C ARG A 528 -15.70 -9.48 19.99
N SER A 529 -15.56 -9.61 18.67
CA SER A 529 -15.51 -10.93 18.00
C SER A 529 -14.24 -11.67 18.40
N GLU A 530 -14.23 -12.99 18.27
CA GLU A 530 -13.06 -13.85 18.51
C GLU A 530 -11.80 -13.30 17.83
N THR A 531 -11.88 -13.00 16.54
CA THR A 531 -10.78 -12.42 15.74
C THR A 531 -10.28 -11.11 16.34
N SER A 532 -11.19 -10.19 16.68
CA SER A 532 -10.83 -8.88 17.25
C SER A 532 -10.17 -9.03 18.62
N LEU A 533 -10.64 -9.94 19.46
CA LEU A 533 -10.07 -10.24 20.77
C LEU A 533 -8.66 -10.83 20.63
N ILE A 534 -8.46 -11.84 19.78
CA ILE A 534 -7.15 -12.47 19.55
C ILE A 534 -6.13 -11.43 19.01
N GLN A 535 -6.55 -10.57 18.10
CA GLN A 535 -5.69 -9.50 17.57
C GLN A 535 -5.29 -8.49 18.66
N THR A 536 -6.23 -8.11 19.52
CA THR A 536 -5.99 -7.20 20.64
C THR A 536 -5.08 -7.83 21.69
N ILE A 537 -5.32 -9.07 22.06
CA ILE A 537 -4.49 -9.89 22.97
C ILE A 537 -3.06 -9.95 22.45
N GLY A 538 -2.89 -10.19 21.16
CA GLY A 538 -1.59 -10.31 20.49
C GLY A 538 -0.70 -9.06 20.60
N ARG A 539 -1.25 -7.88 20.98
CA ARG A 539 -0.46 -6.65 21.18
C ARG A 539 0.44 -6.72 22.42
N ALA A 540 0.07 -7.48 23.43
CA ALA A 540 0.93 -7.72 24.60
C ALA A 540 1.91 -8.90 24.41
N ALA A 541 1.84 -9.65 23.30
CA ALA A 541 2.64 -10.84 23.07
C ALA A 541 4.13 -10.58 22.74
N ARG A 542 4.55 -9.31 22.66
CA ARG A 542 5.94 -8.91 22.40
C ARG A 542 6.72 -8.53 23.67
N ASN A 543 6.03 -8.50 24.78
CA ASN A 543 6.60 -8.29 26.10
C ASN A 543 6.63 -9.62 26.87
N ALA A 544 7.77 -9.93 27.52
CA ALA A 544 7.91 -11.17 28.28
C ALA A 544 6.94 -11.25 29.48
N GLU A 545 6.55 -10.09 30.05
CA GLU A 545 5.55 -9.96 31.11
C GLU A 545 4.16 -9.56 30.58
N GLY A 546 3.88 -9.80 29.29
CA GLY A 546 2.62 -9.42 28.64
C GLY A 546 1.40 -9.99 29.36
N THR A 547 0.45 -9.12 29.69
CA THR A 547 -0.78 -9.43 30.41
C THR A 547 -1.96 -8.80 29.72
N VAL A 548 -3.10 -9.49 29.71
CA VAL A 548 -4.38 -8.98 29.24
C VAL A 548 -5.42 -9.07 30.33
N ILE A 549 -6.15 -7.99 30.55
CA ILE A 549 -7.30 -7.98 31.47
C ILE A 549 -8.55 -7.70 30.64
N MET A 550 -9.50 -8.62 30.71
CA MET A 550 -10.84 -8.47 30.14
C MET A 550 -11.82 -8.15 31.26
N TYR A 551 -12.42 -6.97 31.24
CA TYR A 551 -13.48 -6.63 32.17
C TYR A 551 -14.82 -7.07 31.60
N ALA A 552 -15.43 -8.04 32.28
CA ALA A 552 -16.67 -8.70 31.86
C ALA A 552 -17.38 -9.31 33.06
N ASP A 553 -18.71 -9.23 33.09
CA ASP A 553 -19.54 -9.90 34.09
C ASP A 553 -19.92 -11.31 33.64
N GLN A 554 -19.86 -11.59 32.32
CA GLN A 554 -20.12 -12.89 31.73
C GLN A 554 -19.09 -13.20 30.65
N GLU A 555 -18.65 -14.46 30.60
CA GLU A 555 -17.79 -14.94 29.53
C GLU A 555 -18.62 -15.28 28.29
N THR A 556 -18.46 -14.55 27.20
CA THR A 556 -19.13 -14.82 25.92
C THR A 556 -18.45 -15.95 25.14
N ALA A 557 -19.15 -16.52 24.14
CA ALA A 557 -18.56 -17.53 23.27
C ALA A 557 -17.28 -17.05 22.57
N ALA A 558 -17.24 -15.77 22.13
CA ALA A 558 -16.07 -15.16 21.51
C ALA A 558 -14.90 -15.00 22.48
N MET A 559 -15.18 -14.60 23.74
CA MET A 559 -14.15 -14.53 24.78
C MET A 559 -13.60 -15.92 25.08
N HIS A 560 -14.48 -16.90 25.25
CA HIS A 560 -14.09 -18.28 25.54
C HIS A 560 -13.16 -18.84 24.45
N ALA A 561 -13.54 -18.69 23.19
CA ALA A 561 -12.73 -19.13 22.04
C ALA A 561 -11.36 -18.44 22.01
N ALA A 562 -11.32 -17.11 22.20
CA ALA A 562 -10.07 -16.33 22.22
C ALA A 562 -9.14 -16.74 23.38
N ILE A 563 -9.69 -17.00 24.57
CA ILE A 563 -8.94 -17.45 25.75
C ILE A 563 -8.38 -18.86 25.52
N LEU A 564 -9.18 -19.78 25.02
CA LEU A 564 -8.75 -21.15 24.72
C LEU A 564 -7.61 -21.16 23.69
N GLU A 565 -7.76 -20.43 22.58
CA GLU A 565 -6.73 -20.39 21.53
C GLU A 565 -5.44 -19.75 22.04
N THR A 566 -5.53 -18.66 22.80
CA THR A 566 -4.35 -18.01 23.40
C THR A 566 -3.62 -18.95 24.37
N ASN A 567 -4.36 -19.68 25.21
CA ASN A 567 -3.78 -20.64 26.13
C ASN A 567 -3.15 -21.84 25.40
N ARG A 568 -3.76 -22.32 24.31
CA ARG A 568 -3.19 -23.37 23.43
C ARG A 568 -1.84 -22.94 22.88
N ARG A 569 -1.80 -21.73 22.30
CA ARG A 569 -0.56 -21.15 21.74
C ARG A 569 0.52 -20.97 22.81
N ARG A 570 0.14 -20.44 23.97
CA ARG A 570 1.02 -20.27 25.11
C ARG A 570 1.62 -21.60 25.59
N ALA A 571 0.81 -22.65 25.71
CA ALA A 571 1.26 -23.98 26.13
C ALA A 571 2.23 -24.61 25.11
N LYS A 572 1.93 -24.50 23.79
CA LYS A 572 2.81 -24.98 22.71
C LYS A 572 4.18 -24.28 22.75
N GLN A 573 4.20 -22.96 22.89
CA GLN A 573 5.44 -22.18 22.99
C GLN A 573 6.20 -22.52 24.27
N ALA A 574 5.56 -22.68 25.42
CA ALA A 574 6.20 -23.01 26.68
C ALA A 574 6.87 -24.38 26.62
N ALA A 575 6.20 -25.39 26.05
CA ALA A 575 6.75 -26.72 25.85
C ALA A 575 8.00 -26.69 24.93
N TYR A 576 7.93 -25.91 23.84
CA TYR A 576 9.06 -25.73 22.94
C TYR A 576 10.25 -25.07 23.65
N ASN A 577 10.00 -23.98 24.40
CA ASN A 577 11.04 -23.29 25.16
C ASN A 577 11.73 -24.23 26.16
N GLN A 578 10.96 -25.04 26.88
CA GLN A 578 11.49 -26.02 27.83
C GLN A 578 12.36 -27.08 27.14
N ALA A 579 11.90 -27.60 26.00
CA ALA A 579 12.63 -28.62 25.24
C ALA A 579 13.97 -28.09 24.67
N HIS A 580 14.04 -26.80 24.34
CA HIS A 580 15.24 -26.19 23.72
C HIS A 580 16.03 -25.28 24.65
N GLY A 581 15.67 -25.18 25.94
CA GLY A 581 16.36 -24.33 26.92
C GLY A 581 16.28 -22.82 26.62
N ILE A 582 15.20 -22.38 25.93
CA ILE A 582 15.02 -20.99 25.52
C ILE A 582 14.41 -20.19 26.68
N VAL A 583 15.03 -19.08 27.03
CA VAL A 583 14.52 -18.10 27.99
C VAL A 583 13.90 -16.93 27.23
N PRO A 584 12.59 -16.69 27.38
CA PRO A 584 11.91 -15.57 26.72
C PRO A 584 12.58 -14.23 27.06
N LYS A 585 12.85 -13.41 26.04
CA LYS A 585 13.38 -12.05 26.22
C LYS A 585 12.53 -11.06 25.44
N THR A 586 12.15 -9.96 26.08
CA THR A 586 11.47 -8.84 25.39
C THR A 586 12.37 -8.33 24.26
N ILE A 587 11.79 -8.14 23.08
CA ILE A 587 12.50 -7.60 21.93
C ILE A 587 12.77 -6.11 22.20
N VAL A 588 14.03 -5.70 22.19
CA VAL A 588 14.40 -4.28 22.24
C VAL A 588 14.69 -3.83 20.80
N LYS A 589 13.71 -3.22 20.17
CA LYS A 589 13.93 -2.51 18.89
C LYS A 589 14.33 -1.07 19.20
N SER A 590 15.45 -0.61 18.63
CA SER A 590 15.87 0.78 18.80
C SER A 590 14.80 1.70 18.25
N VAL A 591 14.35 2.64 19.06
CA VAL A 591 13.45 3.72 18.63
C VAL A 591 14.15 4.62 17.59
N ARG A 592 15.47 4.50 17.44
CA ARG A 592 16.29 5.29 16.52
C ARG A 592 15.95 5.11 15.04
N GLU A 593 15.52 3.92 14.60
CA GLU A 593 15.16 3.70 13.18
C GLU A 593 13.90 4.45 12.77
N LEU A 594 12.99 4.74 13.70
CA LEU A 594 11.84 5.63 13.50
C LEU A 594 12.14 7.10 13.90
N LEU A 595 13.14 7.34 14.76
CA LEU A 595 13.49 8.65 15.30
C LEU A 595 14.42 9.48 14.39
N GLU A 596 15.30 8.85 13.61
CA GLU A 596 16.17 9.61 12.70
C GLU A 596 15.39 10.33 11.61
N ILE A 597 14.14 9.92 11.36
CA ILE A 597 13.26 10.51 10.35
C ILE A 597 12.36 11.61 10.93
N SER A 598 12.01 11.54 12.21
CA SER A 598 11.05 12.49 12.82
C SER A 598 11.64 13.46 13.85
N SER A 599 12.82 13.19 14.40
CA SER A 599 13.40 14.02 15.48
C SER A 599 14.08 15.31 15.00
N ASP A 600 14.30 15.48 13.71
CA ASP A 600 14.89 16.71 13.17
C ASP A 600 13.88 17.74 12.67
N VAL A 601 12.58 17.49 12.84
CA VAL A 601 11.52 18.47 12.56
C VAL A 601 11.00 19.08 13.87
N GLU A 602 11.86 19.36 14.83
CA GLU A 602 11.65 20.54 15.65
C GLU A 602 11.93 21.76 14.77
N VAL A 603 10.90 22.21 14.08
CA VAL A 603 10.88 23.57 13.57
C VAL A 603 10.99 24.45 14.80
N PRO A 604 12.11 25.16 15.05
CA PRO A 604 12.09 26.18 16.04
C PRO A 604 11.07 27.21 15.53
N LYS A 605 9.86 27.18 16.09
CA LYS A 605 9.02 28.38 16.08
C LYS A 605 9.81 29.39 16.89
N ARG A 606 10.73 30.09 16.22
CA ARG A 606 11.28 31.32 16.78
C ARG A 606 10.09 32.24 17.01
N ALA A 607 9.85 32.53 18.28
CA ALA A 607 8.78 33.37 18.75
C ALA A 607 8.92 34.85 18.30
N ASP A 608 9.91 35.20 17.48
CA ASP A 608 10.17 36.55 17.03
C ASP A 608 10.32 36.54 15.52
N GLY A 609 9.54 37.37 14.83
CA GLY A 609 9.43 37.51 13.37
C GLY A 609 10.71 37.91 12.62
N VAL A 610 11.84 37.31 12.93
CA VAL A 610 13.11 37.50 12.24
C VAL A 610 13.14 36.62 11.01
N LYS A 611 13.15 37.23 9.83
CA LYS A 611 13.32 36.53 8.54
C LYS A 611 14.66 35.80 8.51
N MET A 612 14.66 34.55 8.06
CA MET A 612 15.90 33.79 7.80
C MET A 612 16.76 34.53 6.79
N THR A 613 18.06 34.51 6.99
CA THR A 613 19.00 34.98 5.98
C THR A 613 19.00 34.04 4.76
N GLU A 614 19.39 34.57 3.60
CA GLU A 614 19.43 33.75 2.36
C GLU A 614 20.36 32.52 2.47
N ALA A 615 21.44 32.65 3.23
CA ALA A 615 22.37 31.56 3.49
C ALA A 615 21.76 30.47 4.40
N GLU A 616 21.06 30.87 5.46
CA GLU A 616 20.34 29.94 6.36
C GLU A 616 19.20 29.24 5.62
N ARG A 617 18.47 29.96 4.75
CA ARG A 617 17.40 29.38 3.93
C ARG A 617 17.94 28.33 2.95
N ARG A 618 19.05 28.60 2.27
CA ARG A 618 19.70 27.64 1.36
C ARG A 618 20.20 26.39 2.09
N ALA A 619 20.77 26.57 3.29
CA ALA A 619 21.23 25.45 4.11
C ALA A 619 20.04 24.57 4.58
N GLU A 620 18.93 25.19 4.97
CA GLU A 620 17.73 24.49 5.41
C GLU A 620 17.04 23.75 4.24
N ILE A 621 16.96 24.37 3.06
CA ILE A 621 16.47 23.72 1.84
C ILE A 621 17.30 22.47 1.53
N ALA A 622 18.63 22.57 1.54
CA ALA A 622 19.50 21.43 1.26
C ALA A 622 19.34 20.30 2.30
N ARG A 623 19.14 20.65 3.57
CA ARG A 623 18.87 19.68 4.66
C ARG A 623 17.56 18.96 4.45
N LEU A 624 16.48 19.70 4.18
CA LEU A 624 15.15 19.14 3.95
C LEU A 624 15.08 18.28 2.68
N GLU A 625 15.81 18.66 1.61
CA GLU A 625 15.93 17.83 0.41
C GLU A 625 16.60 16.49 0.69
N ALA A 626 17.69 16.49 1.47
CA ALA A 626 18.37 15.25 1.85
C ALA A 626 17.47 14.35 2.71
N GLN A 627 16.74 14.94 3.65
CA GLN A 627 15.77 14.22 4.51
C GLN A 627 14.60 13.66 3.69
N MET A 628 14.05 14.45 2.78
CA MET A 628 12.96 14.02 1.89
C MET A 628 13.40 12.83 1.02
N LYS A 629 14.61 12.89 0.46
CA LYS A 629 15.17 11.80 -0.34
C LYS A 629 15.36 10.54 0.49
N LYS A 630 15.90 10.65 1.70
CA LYS A 630 16.09 9.53 2.63
C LYS A 630 14.74 8.92 3.05
N ALA A 631 13.74 9.75 3.35
CA ALA A 631 12.38 9.29 3.66
C ALA A 631 11.74 8.54 2.48
N ALA A 632 11.92 9.02 1.26
CA ALA A 632 11.45 8.36 0.05
C ALA A 632 12.17 7.00 -0.19
N GLU A 633 13.47 6.93 0.03
CA GLU A 633 14.26 5.69 -0.05
C GLU A 633 13.78 4.64 0.96
N MET A 634 13.30 5.09 2.14
CA MET A 634 12.73 4.23 3.17
C MET A 634 11.23 3.95 2.98
N LEU A 635 10.65 4.37 1.86
CA LEU A 635 9.22 4.21 1.51
C LEU A 635 8.25 4.96 2.44
N GLU A 636 8.72 5.97 3.15
CA GLU A 636 7.91 6.82 4.05
C GLU A 636 7.36 8.03 3.31
N TYR A 637 6.50 7.77 2.34
CA TYR A 637 6.04 8.79 1.38
C TYR A 637 5.18 9.89 2.00
N GLU A 638 4.43 9.61 3.06
CA GLU A 638 3.65 10.62 3.77
C GLU A 638 4.57 11.64 4.45
N TYR A 639 5.68 11.17 5.03
CA TYR A 639 6.68 12.04 5.62
C TYR A 639 7.46 12.80 4.54
N ALA A 640 7.85 12.13 3.46
CA ALA A 640 8.48 12.78 2.31
C ALA A 640 7.59 13.88 1.71
N ALA A 641 6.26 13.69 1.67
CA ALA A 641 5.29 14.70 1.21
C ALA A 641 5.27 15.93 2.13
N VAL A 642 5.30 15.76 3.45
CA VAL A 642 5.38 16.87 4.42
C VAL A 642 6.66 17.68 4.24
N LEU A 643 7.79 17.01 4.05
CA LEU A 643 9.08 17.68 3.78
C LEU A 643 9.06 18.42 2.46
N ARG A 644 8.43 17.87 1.41
CA ARG A 644 8.22 18.51 0.12
C ARG A 644 7.40 19.80 0.27
N ASP A 645 6.28 19.73 0.97
CA ASP A 645 5.40 20.88 1.16
C ASP A 645 6.12 22.00 1.91
N ARG A 646 6.95 21.65 2.88
CA ARG A 646 7.81 22.62 3.57
C ARG A 646 8.90 23.21 2.67
N LEU A 647 9.46 22.40 1.77
CA LEU A 647 10.40 22.88 0.75
C LEU A 647 9.75 23.88 -0.21
N ILE A 648 8.51 23.63 -0.62
CA ILE A 648 7.72 24.54 -1.48
C ILE A 648 7.50 25.86 -0.76
N GLU A 649 7.11 25.87 0.51
CA GLU A 649 6.96 27.09 1.31
C GLU A 649 8.27 27.91 1.39
N LEU A 650 9.40 27.23 1.68
CA LEU A 650 10.69 27.89 1.78
C LEU A 650 11.23 28.40 0.44
N ARG A 651 10.86 27.77 -0.67
CA ARG A 651 11.22 28.23 -2.02
C ARG A 651 10.33 29.37 -2.52
N GLY A 652 9.08 29.42 -2.03
CA GLY A 652 8.12 30.47 -2.39
C GLY A 652 8.29 31.80 -1.62
N GLN A 653 9.09 31.82 -0.56
CA GLN A 653 9.49 33.00 0.20
C GLN A 653 10.79 33.60 -0.35
#